data_432e5ea37e1454ab18edf3bc1d71e5eb
#
_entry.id   432e5ea37e1454ab18edf3bc1d71e5eb
#
_cell.length_a   1.000
_cell.length_b   1.000
_cell.length_c   1.000
_cell.angle_alpha   90.00
_cell.angle_beta   90.00
_cell.angle_gamma   90.00
#
_symmetry.space_group_name_H-M   'P 1'
#
loop_
_entity.id
_entity.type
_entity.pdbx_description
1 polymer ?
#
loop_
_entity_poly.entity_id
_entity_poly.type
_entity_poly.pdbx_seq_one_letter_code
_entity_poly.pdbx_strand_id
1 'polypeptide(L)'
;MEVRKSNGAREEFSRDKVKNGICEAYKTAGEKCEDVILDSIVNGLFIYEGIATSEIRRQVEEALMSINKKVAKAYIENNDDNKDLRKKQDFITEYINASNAATGSKFDSNANVTNKNIVTLGQELYKENNIKQNRYILTDKIRKMYSKKLAEQYLEDLKSHVLYKHDESGTPGYPYCVAITMYPFLEDGLKKLGGVSVAPTDLKSFCGEFINLVYSVSSQFMGAVATPEFLMYMDYFIRKDYGEDYLDHLDDVVDLTSKRRTLVKVIDNAFQQVVHSMNMPAGNRGYQTVFWNISYFDKPYFEGVFGDFKFPDGSKPKWETLSWLQKHFMKWFNKEREKYILTFPVETMALLTNGGNDFVDQDYADFTAEMWSEGHSFFCYLSDSPDSLSSCCRLRNSLKDLDNADEDHNHTTHQYSMGTASVSTGSKSVMSMNLPRLVQDAARSYFDDRDISVEDGKNVPEQGLTYDKEELYKYIRDDIREMTSRIHKYQTAFNETIKDFLKAGMLDVYNAGFIDMRKQYLTVGVNGITDAAEFLGIKVGPNEEYREFVNNILETINIENRKDKTRDCMFNTEFVPAENLAAKNYKWDQKDGYWVSPNRNLYSSYFYNPEDTSLSVLQKMELHGNEYVKYLDGGSALHANLHEHLSKAQYRQLMNVAAANGCNYFTFNVKNTVCNDCGYISKHTLDKCPH
;
A
#
# COMPACT_ATOMS: atom_id res chain seq x y z
N MET A 1 51.37 17.53 5.36
CA MET A 1 50.66 16.75 6.39
C MET A 1 49.26 16.48 5.87
N GLU A 2 48.94 15.20 5.70
CA GLU A 2 47.63 14.81 5.17
C GLU A 2 46.60 14.57 6.28
N VAL A 3 45.35 14.91 5.98
CA VAL A 3 44.18 14.63 6.83
C VAL A 3 43.24 13.67 6.13
N ARG A 4 42.53 12.86 6.90
CA ARG A 4 41.56 11.88 6.38
C ARG A 4 40.13 12.43 6.48
N LYS A 5 39.46 12.51 5.32
CA LYS A 5 38.05 12.91 5.24
C LYS A 5 37.11 11.80 5.70
N SER A 6 35.84 12.13 5.94
CA SER A 6 34.78 11.19 6.31
C SER A 6 34.51 10.11 5.24
N ASN A 7 34.81 10.38 3.97
CA ASN A 7 34.72 9.43 2.85
C ASN A 7 35.98 8.59 2.63
N GLY A 8 36.98 8.70 3.53
CA GLY A 8 38.25 7.99 3.44
C GLY A 8 39.32 8.65 2.57
N ALA A 9 38.98 9.69 1.80
CA ALA A 9 39.96 10.42 0.99
C ALA A 9 40.98 11.14 1.84
N ARG A 10 42.20 11.30 1.34
CA ARG A 10 43.29 12.09 1.96
C ARG A 10 43.43 13.42 1.26
N GLU A 11 43.69 14.43 2.03
CA GLU A 11 43.91 15.81 1.55
C GLU A 11 44.93 16.50 2.41
N GLU A 12 45.71 17.42 1.84
CA GLU A 12 46.65 18.22 2.58
C GLU A 12 45.94 19.14 3.60
N PHE A 13 46.43 19.17 4.82
CA PHE A 13 45.89 20.03 5.87
C PHE A 13 46.07 21.51 5.53
N SER A 14 44.97 22.26 5.52
CA SER A 14 44.95 23.70 5.25
C SER A 14 44.46 24.48 6.48
N ARG A 15 45.34 25.28 7.07
CA ARG A 15 45.00 26.19 8.16
C ARG A 15 43.96 27.22 7.71
N ASP A 16 44.04 27.68 6.45
CA ASP A 16 43.11 28.69 5.92
C ASP A 16 41.70 28.16 5.82
N LYS A 17 41.53 26.87 5.46
CA LYS A 17 40.20 26.23 5.46
C LYS A 17 39.56 26.21 6.86
N VAL A 18 40.36 25.96 7.89
CA VAL A 18 39.87 25.98 9.29
C VAL A 18 39.54 27.41 9.72
N LYS A 19 40.41 28.38 9.44
CA LYS A 19 40.13 29.80 9.73
C LYS A 19 38.86 30.29 9.04
N ASN A 20 38.70 29.99 7.76
CA ASN A 20 37.51 30.38 7.01
C ASN A 20 36.22 29.78 7.62
N GLY A 21 36.23 28.51 8.04
CA GLY A 21 35.10 27.91 8.73
C GLY A 21 34.73 28.57 10.05
N ILE A 22 35.75 28.99 10.83
CA ILE A 22 35.55 29.74 12.08
C ILE A 22 35.00 31.14 11.76
N CYS A 23 35.58 31.85 10.79
CA CYS A 23 35.11 33.18 10.38
C CYS A 23 33.65 33.17 9.91
N GLU A 24 33.23 32.18 9.14
CA GLU A 24 31.81 32.04 8.74
C GLU A 24 30.91 31.85 9.96
N ALA A 25 31.35 31.11 10.99
CA ALA A 25 30.59 30.95 12.21
C ALA A 25 30.43 32.27 12.98
N TYR A 26 31.50 33.06 13.06
CA TYR A 26 31.45 34.42 13.66
C TYR A 26 30.45 35.31 12.89
N LYS A 27 30.48 35.27 11.56
CA LYS A 27 29.58 36.03 10.71
C LYS A 27 28.12 35.58 10.90
N THR A 28 27.86 34.27 10.92
CA THR A 28 26.52 33.69 11.19
C THR A 28 26.02 34.10 12.59
N ALA A 29 26.91 34.13 13.58
CA ALA A 29 26.56 34.55 14.92
C ALA A 29 26.36 36.07 15.06
N GLY A 30 26.69 36.88 14.04
CA GLY A 30 26.65 38.32 14.10
C GLY A 30 27.74 38.92 15.02
N GLU A 31 28.84 38.20 15.18
CA GLU A 31 29.99 38.58 16.00
C GLU A 31 31.18 38.98 15.12
N LYS A 32 32.07 39.83 15.63
CA LYS A 32 33.28 40.24 14.90
C LYS A 32 34.37 39.16 15.02
N CYS A 33 34.85 38.73 13.86
CA CYS A 33 35.96 37.79 13.79
C CYS A 33 37.30 38.53 13.91
N GLU A 34 38.10 38.18 14.92
CA GLU A 34 39.40 38.81 15.14
C GLU A 34 40.52 37.81 14.82
N ASP A 35 41.53 38.24 14.04
CA ASP A 35 42.63 37.38 13.58
C ASP A 35 43.40 36.74 14.73
N VAL A 36 43.54 37.47 15.84
CA VAL A 36 44.23 36.96 17.06
C VAL A 36 43.54 35.74 17.64
N ILE A 37 42.19 35.74 17.65
CA ILE A 37 41.38 34.60 18.13
C ILE A 37 41.51 33.42 17.17
N LEU A 38 41.42 33.68 15.85
CA LEU A 38 41.61 32.66 14.83
C LEU A 38 42.95 31.97 14.92
N ASP A 39 44.03 32.79 15.03
CA ASP A 39 45.38 32.27 15.13
C ASP A 39 45.58 31.48 16.42
N SER A 40 44.99 31.92 17.52
CA SER A 40 45.04 31.21 18.81
C SER A 40 44.37 29.82 18.70
N ILE A 41 43.18 29.75 18.11
CA ILE A 41 42.46 28.47 17.93
C ILE A 41 43.24 27.53 17.00
N VAL A 42 43.64 28.03 15.81
CA VAL A 42 44.28 27.19 14.79
C VAL A 42 45.69 26.72 15.21
N ASN A 43 46.42 27.55 15.95
CA ASN A 43 47.72 27.16 16.50
C ASN A 43 47.61 26.19 17.70
N GLY A 44 46.48 26.20 18.39
CA GLY A 44 46.19 25.28 19.49
C GLY A 44 45.74 23.90 19.05
N LEU A 45 45.48 23.67 17.76
CA LEU A 45 45.05 22.39 17.26
C LEU A 45 46.18 21.35 17.26
N PHE A 46 45.87 20.18 17.78
CA PHE A 46 46.80 19.04 17.74
C PHE A 46 46.61 18.26 16.43
N ILE A 47 47.52 18.50 15.48
CA ILE A 47 47.45 17.92 14.13
C ILE A 47 48.57 16.91 13.93
N TYR A 48 48.25 15.71 13.50
CA TYR A 48 49.19 14.64 13.17
C TYR A 48 48.83 14.01 11.82
N GLU A 49 49.77 13.27 11.22
CA GLU A 49 49.59 12.66 9.92
C GLU A 49 48.42 11.65 9.92
N GLY A 50 47.47 11.85 9.04
CA GLY A 50 46.29 10.99 8.92
C GLY A 50 45.15 11.27 9.91
N ILE A 51 45.24 12.38 10.69
CA ILE A 51 44.14 12.79 11.59
C ILE A 51 42.83 12.92 10.84
N ALA A 52 41.74 12.48 11.45
CA ALA A 52 40.41 12.64 10.87
C ALA A 52 39.93 14.10 10.90
N THR A 53 39.31 14.59 9.81
CA THR A 53 38.75 15.96 9.79
C THR A 53 37.66 16.16 10.85
N SER A 54 36.95 15.09 11.27
CA SER A 54 36.00 15.13 12.39
C SER A 54 36.66 15.42 13.74
N GLU A 55 37.88 14.94 13.92
CA GLU A 55 38.65 15.20 15.15
C GLU A 55 39.16 16.65 15.20
N ILE A 56 39.62 17.18 14.06
CA ILE A 56 39.99 18.62 13.94
C ILE A 56 38.77 19.49 14.24
N ARG A 57 37.63 19.13 13.69
CA ARG A 57 36.35 19.82 13.93
C ARG A 57 36.02 19.84 15.43
N ARG A 58 36.08 18.67 16.10
CA ARG A 58 35.84 18.57 17.55
C ARG A 58 36.73 19.49 18.37
N GLN A 59 38.03 19.55 18.05
CA GLN A 59 38.97 20.45 18.71
C GLN A 59 38.59 21.93 18.51
N VAL A 60 38.16 22.33 17.32
CA VAL A 60 37.67 23.68 17.03
C VAL A 60 36.39 23.99 17.81
N GLU A 61 35.44 23.04 17.85
CA GLU A 61 34.20 23.17 18.61
C GLU A 61 34.49 23.39 20.13
N GLU A 62 35.35 22.58 20.70
CA GLU A 62 35.78 22.69 22.12
C GLU A 62 36.45 24.05 22.40
N ALA A 63 37.34 24.50 21.52
CA ALA A 63 37.97 25.82 21.63
C ALA A 63 36.95 26.96 21.56
N LEU A 64 36.03 26.91 20.57
CA LEU A 64 34.98 27.91 20.43
C LEU A 64 34.01 27.91 21.61
N MET A 65 33.64 26.73 22.14
CA MET A 65 32.78 26.61 23.33
C MET A 65 33.37 27.29 24.57
N SER A 66 34.69 27.27 24.68
CA SER A 66 35.39 27.97 25.80
C SER A 66 35.48 29.48 25.61
N ILE A 67 35.49 29.96 24.35
CA ILE A 67 35.67 31.37 24.01
C ILE A 67 34.34 32.10 23.85
N ASN A 68 33.46 31.58 23.00
CA ASN A 68 32.15 32.17 22.68
C ASN A 68 31.13 31.11 22.29
N LYS A 69 30.22 30.77 23.20
CA LYS A 69 29.19 29.74 23.02
C LYS A 69 28.24 30.02 21.86
N LYS A 70 27.99 31.31 21.55
CA LYS A 70 27.11 31.69 20.43
C LYS A 70 27.79 31.38 19.09
N VAL A 71 29.06 31.65 18.96
CA VAL A 71 29.89 31.32 17.79
C VAL A 71 30.06 29.81 17.67
N ALA A 72 30.32 29.12 18.78
CA ALA A 72 30.43 27.67 18.81
C ALA A 72 29.15 27.00 18.29
N LYS A 73 27.99 27.47 18.72
CA LYS A 73 26.68 26.99 18.22
C LYS A 73 26.57 27.20 16.72
N ALA A 74 26.84 28.40 16.22
CA ALA A 74 26.81 28.69 14.78
C ALA A 74 27.81 27.83 13.98
N TYR A 75 28.98 27.55 14.52
CA TYR A 75 29.98 26.69 13.90
C TYR A 75 29.49 25.24 13.77
N ILE A 76 28.84 24.70 14.78
CA ILE A 76 28.26 23.36 14.80
C ILE A 76 27.12 23.29 13.76
N GLU A 77 26.17 24.23 13.80
CA GLU A 77 25.02 24.29 12.89
C GLU A 77 25.48 24.42 11.43
N ASN A 78 26.37 25.36 11.10
CA ASN A 78 26.91 25.52 9.74
C ASN A 78 27.60 24.26 9.21
N ASN A 79 28.31 23.52 10.07
CA ASN A 79 28.97 22.29 9.67
C ASN A 79 27.97 21.12 9.46
N ASP A 80 26.91 21.06 10.25
CA ASP A 80 25.89 20.04 10.10
C ASP A 80 25.04 20.27 8.83
N ASP A 81 24.68 21.52 8.54
CA ASP A 81 24.04 21.92 7.29
C ASP A 81 24.91 21.59 6.08
N ASN A 82 26.20 21.92 6.10
CA ASN A 82 27.14 21.57 5.02
C ASN A 82 27.31 20.06 4.85
N LYS A 83 27.28 19.30 5.94
CA LYS A 83 27.33 17.84 5.89
C LYS A 83 26.07 17.24 5.25
N ASP A 84 24.91 17.78 5.59
CA ASP A 84 23.63 17.38 5.00
C ASP A 84 23.56 17.74 3.52
N LEU A 85 23.98 18.95 3.16
CA LEU A 85 24.09 19.37 1.74
C LEU A 85 25.03 18.48 0.92
N ARG A 86 26.20 18.09 1.48
CA ARG A 86 27.13 17.18 0.80
C ARG A 86 26.53 15.80 0.61
N LYS A 87 25.86 15.24 1.64
CA LYS A 87 25.15 13.96 1.51
C LYS A 87 24.10 14.01 0.40
N LYS A 88 23.35 15.10 0.32
CA LYS A 88 22.36 15.30 -0.74
C LYS A 88 23.02 15.42 -2.11
N GLN A 89 24.16 16.11 -2.20
CA GLN A 89 24.95 16.22 -3.45
C GLN A 89 25.49 14.86 -3.89
N ASP A 90 26.05 14.08 -2.97
CA ASP A 90 26.54 12.72 -3.25
C ASP A 90 25.39 11.83 -3.72
N PHE A 91 24.23 11.92 -3.05
CA PHE A 91 23.00 11.20 -3.43
C PHE A 91 22.52 11.59 -4.84
N ILE A 92 22.50 12.90 -5.17
CA ILE A 92 22.11 13.37 -6.51
C ILE A 92 23.05 12.78 -7.57
N THR A 93 24.37 12.80 -7.31
CA THR A 93 25.37 12.25 -8.22
C THR A 93 25.16 10.74 -8.43
N GLU A 94 24.91 10.03 -7.35
CA GLU A 94 24.61 8.59 -7.40
C GLU A 94 23.30 8.31 -8.14
N TYR A 95 22.25 9.10 -7.89
CA TYR A 95 20.96 8.99 -8.57
C TYR A 95 21.09 9.23 -10.09
N ILE A 96 21.87 10.25 -10.50
CA ILE A 96 22.12 10.54 -11.91
C ILE A 96 22.79 9.33 -12.60
N ASN A 97 23.74 8.69 -11.93
CA ASN A 97 24.51 7.58 -12.48
C ASN A 97 23.80 6.21 -12.39
N ALA A 98 22.71 6.09 -11.64
CA ALA A 98 21.94 4.86 -11.54
C ALA A 98 21.26 4.52 -12.88
N SER A 99 21.32 3.26 -13.30
CA SER A 99 20.82 2.83 -14.62
C SER A 99 19.30 2.91 -14.76
N ASN A 100 18.54 2.59 -13.71
CA ASN A 100 17.08 2.70 -13.68
C ASN A 100 16.55 2.68 -12.23
N ALA A 101 15.56 3.52 -11.94
CA ALA A 101 14.89 3.54 -10.65
C ALA A 101 13.92 2.36 -10.44
N ALA A 102 13.33 1.84 -11.52
CA ALA A 102 12.26 0.83 -11.47
C ALA A 102 12.75 -0.63 -11.32
N THR A 103 14.03 -0.91 -11.48
CA THR A 103 14.58 -2.28 -11.48
C THR A 103 15.20 -2.70 -10.15
N GLY A 104 14.51 -2.42 -9.03
CA GLY A 104 15.01 -2.78 -7.70
C GLY A 104 16.21 -1.97 -7.24
N SER A 105 16.39 -0.75 -7.78
CA SER A 105 17.42 0.16 -7.32
C SER A 105 17.15 0.57 -5.87
N LYS A 106 18.20 0.91 -5.13
CA LYS A 106 18.07 1.41 -3.76
C LYS A 106 17.32 2.76 -3.66
N PHE A 107 17.07 3.41 -4.79
CA PHE A 107 16.45 4.74 -4.84
C PHE A 107 14.94 4.70 -4.90
N ASP A 108 14.36 3.71 -5.58
CA ASP A 108 12.92 3.57 -5.63
C ASP A 108 12.50 2.11 -5.61
N SER A 109 11.65 1.79 -4.64
CA SER A 109 11.05 0.48 -4.48
C SER A 109 9.58 0.44 -4.90
N ASN A 110 9.05 1.55 -5.44
CA ASN A 110 7.66 1.61 -5.88
C ASN A 110 7.54 1.08 -7.33
N ALA A 111 6.81 -0.02 -7.50
CA ALA A 111 6.56 -0.65 -8.79
C ALA A 111 5.81 0.25 -9.80
N ASN A 112 5.19 1.33 -9.32
CA ASN A 112 4.46 2.29 -10.16
C ASN A 112 5.36 3.36 -10.78
N VAL A 113 6.64 3.43 -10.38
CA VAL A 113 7.63 4.33 -10.97
C VAL A 113 8.36 3.61 -12.10
N THR A 114 8.11 4.01 -13.32
CA THR A 114 8.68 3.36 -14.52
C THR A 114 9.95 4.03 -15.01
N ASN A 115 10.12 5.33 -14.76
CA ASN A 115 11.22 6.11 -15.29
C ASN A 115 11.83 7.06 -14.26
N LYS A 116 13.15 7.16 -14.29
CA LYS A 116 13.93 8.15 -13.56
C LYS A 116 13.80 9.52 -14.23
N ASN A 117 13.39 10.54 -13.49
CA ASN A 117 13.31 11.92 -13.97
C ASN A 117 13.46 12.94 -12.83
N ILE A 118 13.37 14.24 -13.14
CA ILE A 118 13.57 15.31 -12.15
C ILE A 118 12.51 15.31 -11.04
N VAL A 119 11.28 14.87 -11.31
CA VAL A 119 10.20 14.81 -10.32
C VAL A 119 10.47 13.69 -9.33
N THR A 120 10.90 12.51 -9.82
CA THR A 120 11.27 11.37 -8.96
C THR A 120 12.50 11.68 -8.12
N LEU A 121 13.49 12.41 -8.66
CA LEU A 121 14.62 12.92 -7.86
C LEU A 121 14.12 13.82 -6.70
N GLY A 122 13.20 14.74 -6.98
CA GLY A 122 12.60 15.60 -5.96
C GLY A 122 11.95 14.79 -4.84
N GLN A 123 11.18 13.77 -5.18
CA GLN A 123 10.55 12.86 -4.20
C GLN A 123 11.58 12.16 -3.31
N GLU A 124 12.64 11.61 -3.92
CA GLU A 124 13.70 10.92 -3.20
C GLU A 124 14.44 11.84 -2.21
N LEU A 125 14.70 13.09 -2.59
CA LEU A 125 15.35 14.09 -1.73
C LEU A 125 14.52 14.44 -0.48
N TYR A 126 13.19 14.37 -0.57
CA TYR A 126 12.31 14.69 0.55
C TYR A 126 11.97 13.49 1.45
N LYS A 127 12.22 12.25 1.03
CA LYS A 127 11.87 11.03 1.78
C LYS A 127 12.32 11.05 3.24
N GLU A 128 13.60 11.26 3.49
CA GLU A 128 14.14 11.28 4.87
C GLU A 128 13.48 12.35 5.74
N ASN A 129 13.28 13.54 5.17
CA ASN A 129 12.66 14.64 5.88
C ASN A 129 11.20 14.34 6.23
N ASN A 130 10.44 13.78 5.29
CA ASN A 130 9.07 13.38 5.51
C ASN A 130 8.95 12.33 6.61
N ILE A 131 9.82 11.30 6.61
CA ILE A 131 9.86 10.27 7.65
C ILE A 131 10.09 10.91 9.03
N LYS A 132 11.07 11.81 9.15
CA LYS A 132 11.35 12.51 10.40
C LYS A 132 10.16 13.33 10.88
N GLN A 133 9.52 14.08 9.98
CA GLN A 133 8.36 14.90 10.30
C GLN A 133 7.14 14.05 10.69
N ASN A 134 6.82 12.98 9.94
CA ASN A 134 5.75 12.05 10.27
C ASN A 134 5.94 11.46 11.67
N ARG A 135 7.14 10.98 11.98
CA ARG A 135 7.46 10.43 13.29
C ARG A 135 7.36 11.47 14.40
N TYR A 136 7.88 12.69 14.16
CA TYR A 136 7.80 13.77 15.14
C TYR A 136 6.35 14.16 15.45
N ILE A 137 5.53 14.37 14.42
CA ILE A 137 4.11 14.75 14.56
C ILE A 137 3.34 13.67 15.31
N LEU A 138 3.50 12.40 14.89
CA LEU A 138 2.76 11.30 15.52
C LEU A 138 3.25 11.06 16.96
N THR A 139 4.54 11.11 17.23
CA THR A 139 5.09 10.98 18.60
C THR A 139 4.55 12.07 19.52
N ASP A 140 4.49 13.31 19.04
CA ASP A 140 3.94 14.44 19.82
C ASP A 140 2.43 14.25 20.08
N LYS A 141 1.68 13.77 19.07
CA LYS A 141 0.26 13.46 19.23
C LYS A 141 0.03 12.33 20.24
N ILE A 142 0.80 11.24 20.18
CA ILE A 142 0.75 10.14 21.15
C ILE A 142 1.04 10.66 22.56
N ARG A 143 2.07 11.51 22.70
CA ARG A 143 2.44 12.11 24.00
C ARG A 143 1.30 12.92 24.58
N LYS A 144 0.63 13.73 23.77
CA LYS A 144 -0.50 14.58 24.20
C LYS A 144 -1.75 13.80 24.54
N MET A 145 -2.05 12.74 23.79
CA MET A 145 -3.26 11.95 23.98
C MET A 145 -3.14 10.92 25.09
N TYR A 146 -1.97 10.34 25.28
CA TYR A 146 -1.76 9.23 26.20
C TYR A 146 -0.67 9.53 27.25
N SER A 147 0.60 9.39 26.87
CA SER A 147 1.71 9.63 27.81
C SER A 147 3.05 9.76 27.09
N LYS A 148 4.05 10.35 27.79
CA LYS A 148 5.43 10.38 27.36
C LYS A 148 6.01 8.98 27.17
N LYS A 149 5.73 8.06 28.12
CA LYS A 149 6.19 6.66 28.07
C LYS A 149 5.71 5.94 26.79
N LEU A 150 4.45 6.10 26.42
CA LEU A 150 3.91 5.48 25.21
C LEU A 150 4.50 6.09 23.93
N ALA A 151 4.79 7.40 23.95
CA ALA A 151 5.46 8.07 22.82
C ALA A 151 6.91 7.61 22.63
N GLU A 152 7.63 7.37 23.72
CA GLU A 152 8.98 6.78 23.68
C GLU A 152 8.92 5.31 23.22
N GLN A 153 7.92 4.55 23.67
CA GLN A 153 7.70 3.17 23.23
C GLN A 153 7.41 3.08 21.72
N TYR A 154 6.63 4.00 21.15
CA TYR A 154 6.40 4.06 19.70
C TYR A 154 7.71 4.17 18.92
N LEU A 155 8.62 5.05 19.36
CA LEU A 155 9.92 5.19 18.70
C LEU A 155 10.80 3.96 18.86
N GLU A 156 10.72 3.28 20.01
CA GLU A 156 11.47 2.04 20.25
C GLU A 156 10.89 0.87 19.43
N ASP A 157 9.57 0.75 19.32
CA ASP A 157 8.91 -0.27 18.48
C ASP A 157 9.32 -0.12 17.00
N LEU A 158 9.47 1.12 16.51
CA LEU A 158 9.97 1.38 15.15
C LEU A 158 11.47 1.07 15.01
N LYS A 159 12.27 1.40 16.01
CA LYS A 159 13.72 1.21 16.00
C LYS A 159 14.12 -0.25 16.15
N SER A 160 13.41 -0.99 16.97
CA SER A 160 13.56 -2.44 17.16
C SER A 160 12.98 -3.26 16.00
N HIS A 161 12.39 -2.62 15.01
CA HIS A 161 11.77 -3.26 13.83
C HIS A 161 10.66 -4.29 14.16
N VAL A 162 10.10 -4.25 15.35
CA VAL A 162 8.91 -5.03 15.71
C VAL A 162 7.66 -4.42 15.08
N LEU A 163 7.70 -3.12 14.81
CA LEU A 163 6.66 -2.34 14.18
C LEU A 163 7.18 -1.63 12.92
N TYR A 164 6.38 -1.64 11.87
CA TYR A 164 6.59 -0.84 10.67
C TYR A 164 5.34 0.00 10.36
N LYS A 165 5.49 1.33 10.30
CA LYS A 165 4.44 2.21 9.77
C LYS A 165 4.65 2.38 8.27
N HIS A 166 3.61 2.05 7.49
CA HIS A 166 3.67 2.21 6.04
C HIS A 166 3.64 3.68 5.63
N ASP A 167 4.27 3.97 4.50
CA ASP A 167 4.23 5.25 3.78
C ASP A 167 4.66 6.50 4.56
N GLU A 168 5.53 6.36 5.56
CA GLU A 168 6.12 7.49 6.28
C GLU A 168 6.92 8.45 5.36
N SER A 169 7.33 7.99 4.18
CA SER A 169 8.03 8.81 3.17
C SER A 169 7.15 9.84 2.47
N GLY A 170 5.83 9.71 2.59
CA GLY A 170 4.87 10.67 2.06
C GLY A 170 4.73 11.93 2.92
N THR A 171 3.99 12.90 2.39
CA THR A 171 3.65 14.12 3.14
C THR A 171 2.91 13.78 4.43
N PRO A 172 3.23 14.42 5.57
CA PRO A 172 2.50 14.19 6.81
C PRO A 172 0.99 14.41 6.66
N GLY A 173 0.21 13.51 7.25
CA GLY A 173 -1.25 13.59 7.23
C GLY A 173 -1.93 12.91 6.04
N TYR A 174 -1.19 12.33 5.10
CA TYR A 174 -1.79 11.54 4.03
C TYR A 174 -2.44 10.26 4.57
N PRO A 175 -3.75 10.02 4.26
CA PRO A 175 -4.36 8.72 4.44
C PRO A 175 -3.79 7.70 3.44
N TYR A 176 -3.99 6.40 3.75
CA TYR A 176 -3.36 5.32 2.97
C TYR A 176 -4.09 5.09 1.64
N CYS A 177 -5.30 4.52 1.62
CA CYS A 177 -6.01 4.20 0.38
C CYS A 177 -7.52 4.48 0.50
N VAL A 178 -8.18 4.59 -0.65
CA VAL A 178 -9.59 4.94 -0.71
C VAL A 178 -10.32 4.24 -1.86
N ALA A 179 -11.55 3.79 -1.59
CA ALA A 179 -12.58 3.54 -2.57
C ALA A 179 -13.63 4.65 -2.41
N ILE A 180 -13.86 5.41 -3.46
CA ILE A 180 -14.77 6.55 -3.44
C ILE A 180 -16.14 6.19 -4.01
N THR A 181 -17.21 6.88 -3.52
CA THR A 181 -18.41 7.02 -4.30
C THR A 181 -18.24 8.13 -5.31
N MET A 182 -18.77 7.94 -6.51
CA MET A 182 -18.72 8.96 -7.56
C MET A 182 -19.96 9.87 -7.56
N TYR A 183 -20.91 9.69 -6.64
CA TYR A 183 -22.16 10.42 -6.61
C TYR A 183 -21.97 11.96 -6.54
N PRO A 184 -21.11 12.50 -5.67
CA PRO A 184 -20.86 13.95 -5.63
C PRO A 184 -20.31 14.52 -6.94
N PHE A 185 -19.62 13.69 -7.74
CA PHE A 185 -19.11 14.06 -9.06
C PHE A 185 -20.25 14.30 -10.07
N LEU A 186 -21.33 13.52 -9.98
CA LEU A 186 -22.49 13.71 -10.84
C LEU A 186 -23.32 14.97 -10.47
N GLU A 187 -23.24 15.39 -9.21
CA GLU A 187 -23.99 16.57 -8.74
C GLU A 187 -23.22 17.88 -8.94
N ASP A 188 -21.96 17.90 -8.52
CA ASP A 188 -21.16 19.12 -8.39
C ASP A 188 -19.96 19.20 -9.35
N GLY A 189 -19.64 18.11 -10.07
CA GLY A 189 -18.41 18.01 -10.83
C GLY A 189 -17.18 18.02 -9.92
N LEU A 190 -16.17 18.81 -10.28
CA LEU A 190 -14.91 18.91 -9.52
C LEU A 190 -14.78 20.18 -8.68
N LYS A 191 -15.83 20.98 -8.57
CA LYS A 191 -15.78 22.29 -7.87
C LYS A 191 -15.30 22.18 -6.43
N LYS A 192 -15.77 21.17 -5.71
CA LYS A 192 -15.40 20.95 -4.30
C LYS A 192 -13.98 20.39 -4.13
N LEU A 193 -13.32 19.99 -5.22
CA LEU A 193 -11.92 19.55 -5.25
C LEU A 193 -10.95 20.64 -5.76
N GLY A 194 -11.41 21.90 -5.75
CA GLY A 194 -10.63 23.05 -6.23
C GLY A 194 -10.63 23.24 -7.75
N GLY A 195 -11.39 22.43 -8.49
CA GLY A 195 -11.59 22.57 -9.92
C GLY A 195 -12.66 23.60 -10.26
N VAL A 196 -12.82 23.87 -11.56
CA VAL A 196 -13.88 24.76 -12.09
C VAL A 196 -14.94 23.99 -12.88
N SER A 197 -14.70 22.69 -13.13
CA SER A 197 -15.58 21.85 -13.93
C SER A 197 -16.91 21.59 -13.22
N VAL A 198 -17.98 21.70 -13.99
CA VAL A 198 -19.33 21.34 -13.57
C VAL A 198 -19.55 19.82 -13.75
N ALA A 199 -20.67 19.30 -13.27
CA ALA A 199 -21.07 17.92 -13.49
C ALA A 199 -21.04 17.56 -14.98
N PRO A 200 -20.55 16.35 -15.35
CA PRO A 200 -20.52 15.91 -16.74
C PRO A 200 -21.94 15.74 -17.29
N THR A 201 -22.13 16.06 -18.57
CA THR A 201 -23.44 16.03 -19.23
C THR A 201 -23.57 14.92 -20.29
N ASP A 202 -22.45 14.40 -20.75
CA ASP A 202 -22.33 13.40 -21.82
C ASP A 202 -21.13 12.49 -21.58
N LEU A 203 -21.01 11.40 -22.35
CA LEU A 203 -19.96 10.40 -22.26
C LEU A 203 -18.56 11.00 -22.39
N LYS A 204 -18.38 11.96 -23.29
CA LYS A 204 -17.07 12.56 -23.56
C LYS A 204 -16.61 13.43 -22.39
N SER A 205 -17.49 14.26 -21.86
CA SER A 205 -17.20 15.08 -20.66
C SER A 205 -17.00 14.21 -19.43
N PHE A 206 -17.79 13.14 -19.27
CA PHE A 206 -17.60 12.16 -18.21
C PHE A 206 -16.19 11.57 -18.24
N CYS A 207 -15.74 11.03 -19.36
CA CYS A 207 -14.41 10.40 -19.46
C CYS A 207 -13.29 11.40 -19.16
N GLY A 208 -13.37 12.62 -19.68
CA GLY A 208 -12.37 13.67 -19.45
C GLY A 208 -12.29 14.10 -17.99
N GLU A 209 -13.44 14.39 -17.39
CA GLU A 209 -13.51 14.85 -16.00
C GLU A 209 -13.27 13.72 -14.99
N PHE A 210 -13.61 12.48 -15.32
CA PHE A 210 -13.29 11.31 -14.52
C PHE A 210 -11.77 11.12 -14.35
N ILE A 211 -11.00 11.33 -15.40
CA ILE A 211 -9.53 11.31 -15.32
C ILE A 211 -9.04 12.34 -14.31
N ASN A 212 -9.57 13.57 -14.38
CA ASN A 212 -9.23 14.64 -13.45
C ASN A 212 -9.65 14.32 -12.02
N LEU A 213 -10.84 13.71 -11.83
CA LEU A 213 -11.31 13.25 -10.52
C LEU A 213 -10.32 12.27 -9.89
N VAL A 214 -9.96 11.21 -10.61
CA VAL A 214 -9.06 10.17 -10.09
C VAL A 214 -7.68 10.74 -9.78
N TYR A 215 -7.15 11.62 -10.62
CA TYR A 215 -5.89 12.31 -10.34
C TYR A 215 -5.97 13.22 -9.11
N SER A 216 -7.06 13.97 -8.93
CA SER A 216 -7.27 14.82 -7.77
C SER A 216 -7.36 14.01 -6.48
N VAL A 217 -8.13 12.92 -6.50
CA VAL A 217 -8.23 11.99 -5.36
C VAL A 217 -6.87 11.37 -5.06
N SER A 218 -6.17 10.85 -6.07
CA SER A 218 -4.88 10.18 -5.90
C SER A 218 -3.79 11.11 -5.37
N SER A 219 -3.94 12.42 -5.52
CA SER A 219 -3.00 13.40 -4.96
C SER A 219 -3.12 13.57 -3.44
N GLN A 220 -4.20 13.08 -2.82
CA GLN A 220 -4.48 13.19 -1.39
C GLN A 220 -4.37 11.85 -0.64
N PHE A 221 -3.98 10.75 -1.32
CA PHE A 221 -3.82 9.42 -0.74
C PHE A 221 -2.50 8.78 -1.17
N MET A 222 -1.86 8.02 -0.28
CA MET A 222 -0.59 7.36 -0.58
C MET A 222 -0.73 6.10 -1.46
N GLY A 223 -1.82 5.38 -1.28
CA GLY A 223 -2.06 4.09 -1.93
C GLY A 223 -3.04 4.16 -3.10
N ALA A 224 -3.86 3.13 -3.21
CA ALA A 224 -4.79 2.94 -4.30
C ALA A 224 -6.02 3.84 -4.21
N VAL A 225 -6.58 4.15 -5.39
CA VAL A 225 -7.88 4.79 -5.56
C VAL A 225 -8.79 3.81 -6.30
N ALA A 226 -9.86 3.37 -5.67
CA ALA A 226 -10.86 2.51 -6.29
C ALA A 226 -12.13 3.30 -6.64
N THR A 227 -12.67 3.01 -7.82
CA THR A 227 -13.95 3.53 -8.31
C THR A 227 -14.82 2.37 -8.77
N PRO A 228 -15.42 1.61 -7.83
CA PRO A 228 -16.20 0.42 -8.17
C PRO A 228 -17.38 0.69 -9.09
N GLU A 229 -17.92 1.90 -9.03
CA GLU A 229 -19.09 2.34 -9.81
C GLU A 229 -18.75 2.78 -11.24
N PHE A 230 -17.47 2.80 -11.65
CA PHE A 230 -17.02 3.42 -12.91
C PHE A 230 -17.82 2.99 -14.14
N LEU A 231 -17.95 1.67 -14.35
CA LEU A 231 -18.65 1.16 -15.53
C LEU A 231 -20.17 1.43 -15.48
N MET A 232 -20.78 1.44 -14.28
CA MET A 232 -22.19 1.79 -14.10
C MET A 232 -22.48 3.24 -14.48
N TYR A 233 -21.58 4.15 -14.12
CA TYR A 233 -21.69 5.57 -14.50
C TYR A 233 -21.41 5.78 -15.99
N MET A 234 -20.46 5.03 -16.53
CA MET A 234 -20.19 5.08 -17.96
C MET A 234 -21.38 4.58 -18.78
N ASP A 235 -22.04 3.48 -18.37
CA ASP A 235 -23.28 2.99 -18.98
C ASP A 235 -24.40 4.02 -18.93
N TYR A 236 -24.54 4.74 -17.79
CA TYR A 236 -25.51 5.83 -17.67
C TYR A 236 -25.31 6.91 -18.74
N PHE A 237 -24.08 7.36 -18.98
CA PHE A 237 -23.80 8.36 -20.00
C PHE A 237 -23.93 7.81 -21.43
N ILE A 238 -23.61 6.55 -21.67
CA ILE A 238 -23.87 5.91 -22.97
C ILE A 238 -25.38 5.86 -23.26
N ARG A 239 -26.20 5.43 -22.30
CA ARG A 239 -27.66 5.41 -22.43
C ARG A 239 -28.23 6.82 -22.64
N LYS A 240 -27.69 7.80 -21.93
CA LYS A 240 -28.11 9.20 -22.06
C LYS A 240 -27.82 9.78 -23.45
N ASP A 241 -26.67 9.46 -24.03
CA ASP A 241 -26.24 10.01 -25.33
C ASP A 241 -26.81 9.26 -26.53
N TYR A 242 -27.00 7.93 -26.40
CA TYR A 242 -27.32 7.04 -27.52
C TYR A 242 -28.62 6.25 -27.38
N GLY A 243 -29.35 6.42 -26.27
CA GLY A 243 -30.63 5.75 -26.01
C GLY A 243 -30.53 4.54 -25.09
N GLU A 244 -31.67 4.23 -24.46
CA GLU A 244 -31.78 3.07 -23.55
C GLU A 244 -31.64 1.70 -24.26
N ASP A 245 -31.73 1.71 -25.56
CA ASP A 245 -31.63 0.59 -26.49
C ASP A 245 -30.35 0.59 -27.32
N TYR A 246 -29.32 1.30 -26.86
CA TYR A 246 -28.06 1.46 -27.59
C TYR A 246 -27.40 0.13 -28.01
N LEU A 247 -27.72 -0.98 -27.34
CA LEU A 247 -27.20 -2.29 -27.70
C LEU A 247 -27.69 -2.76 -29.11
N ASP A 248 -28.85 -2.29 -29.56
CA ASP A 248 -29.38 -2.58 -30.89
C ASP A 248 -28.70 -1.71 -31.98
N HIS A 249 -27.93 -0.71 -31.58
CA HIS A 249 -27.32 0.32 -32.44
C HIS A 249 -25.79 0.31 -32.43
N LEU A 250 -25.14 -0.73 -31.92
CA LEU A 250 -23.70 -0.83 -31.77
C LEU A 250 -22.92 -0.66 -33.08
N ASP A 251 -23.48 -1.15 -34.19
CA ASP A 251 -22.87 -1.05 -35.51
C ASP A 251 -23.26 0.23 -36.29
N ASP A 252 -24.16 1.03 -35.74
CA ASP A 252 -24.59 2.28 -36.37
C ASP A 252 -23.45 3.32 -36.35
N VAL A 253 -23.30 4.05 -37.44
CA VAL A 253 -22.33 5.14 -37.52
C VAL A 253 -22.88 6.36 -36.82
N VAL A 254 -22.34 6.63 -35.62
CA VAL A 254 -22.77 7.77 -34.78
C VAL A 254 -21.78 8.94 -34.82
N ASP A 255 -20.55 8.71 -35.17
CA ASP A 255 -19.56 9.76 -35.42
C ASP A 255 -19.47 10.07 -36.92
N LEU A 256 -20.08 11.21 -37.28
CA LEU A 256 -20.14 11.69 -38.67
C LEU A 256 -18.91 12.50 -39.09
N THR A 257 -17.88 12.55 -38.26
CA THR A 257 -16.60 13.15 -38.65
C THR A 257 -15.95 12.36 -39.80
N SER A 258 -14.83 12.83 -40.31
CA SER A 258 -14.09 12.18 -41.40
C SER A 258 -13.75 10.70 -41.12
N LYS A 259 -13.76 10.26 -39.86
CA LYS A 259 -13.43 8.88 -39.44
C LYS A 259 -14.62 7.95 -39.47
N ARG A 260 -15.85 8.45 -39.47
CA ARG A 260 -17.11 7.66 -39.51
C ARG A 260 -17.08 6.42 -38.61
N ARG A 261 -17.15 6.62 -37.29
CA ARG A 261 -17.05 5.53 -36.31
C ARG A 261 -18.44 4.99 -35.93
N THR A 262 -18.49 3.68 -35.78
CA THR A 262 -19.66 3.02 -35.17
C THR A 262 -19.72 3.31 -33.67
N LEU A 263 -20.89 3.07 -33.04
CA LEU A 263 -21.08 3.28 -31.62
C LEU A 263 -20.12 2.44 -30.79
N VAL A 264 -19.96 1.15 -31.10
CA VAL A 264 -19.00 0.29 -30.40
C VAL A 264 -17.57 0.87 -30.47
N LYS A 265 -17.19 1.47 -31.61
CA LYS A 265 -15.87 2.09 -31.75
C LYS A 265 -15.74 3.40 -30.96
N VAL A 266 -16.83 4.13 -30.77
CA VAL A 266 -16.87 5.32 -29.90
C VAL A 266 -16.65 4.89 -28.44
N ILE A 267 -17.32 3.80 -28.01
CA ILE A 267 -17.15 3.21 -26.66
C ILE A 267 -15.70 2.73 -26.45
N ASP A 268 -15.13 1.98 -27.41
CA ASP A 268 -13.71 1.57 -27.35
C ASP A 268 -12.74 2.74 -27.20
N ASN A 269 -12.99 3.83 -27.92
CA ASN A 269 -12.15 5.02 -27.82
C ASN A 269 -12.28 5.72 -26.46
N ALA A 270 -13.47 5.68 -25.86
CA ALA A 270 -13.70 6.18 -24.51
C ALA A 270 -12.94 5.33 -23.47
N PHE A 271 -12.95 4.02 -23.59
CA PHE A 271 -12.12 3.12 -22.77
C PHE A 271 -10.64 3.44 -22.92
N GLN A 272 -10.16 3.56 -24.16
CA GLN A 272 -8.76 3.87 -24.46
C GLN A 272 -8.35 5.20 -23.84
N GLN A 273 -9.17 6.24 -23.96
CA GLN A 273 -8.89 7.55 -23.38
C GLN A 273 -8.67 7.45 -21.87
N VAL A 274 -9.55 6.77 -21.14
CA VAL A 274 -9.45 6.63 -19.69
C VAL A 274 -8.28 5.75 -19.30
N VAL A 275 -8.20 4.54 -19.84
CA VAL A 275 -7.18 3.55 -19.44
C VAL A 275 -5.77 4.03 -19.76
N HIS A 276 -5.54 4.59 -20.94
CA HIS A 276 -4.21 5.09 -21.31
C HIS A 276 -3.80 6.30 -20.44
N SER A 277 -4.76 7.20 -20.13
CA SER A 277 -4.49 8.32 -19.21
C SER A 277 -4.11 7.84 -17.81
N MET A 278 -4.81 6.83 -17.27
CA MET A 278 -4.50 6.28 -15.94
C MET A 278 -3.15 5.55 -15.89
N ASN A 279 -2.63 5.08 -17.01
CA ASN A 279 -1.31 4.46 -17.10
C ASN A 279 -0.18 5.46 -17.39
N MET A 280 -0.50 6.75 -17.53
CA MET A 280 0.52 7.80 -17.63
C MET A 280 0.99 8.21 -16.24
N PRO A 281 2.32 8.30 -15.99
CA PRO A 281 2.84 8.85 -14.76
C PRO A 281 2.38 10.31 -14.57
N ALA A 282 1.86 10.60 -13.38
CA ALA A 282 1.30 11.92 -13.06
C ALA A 282 2.23 12.72 -12.14
N GLY A 283 2.48 13.99 -12.47
CA GLY A 283 3.34 14.88 -11.69
C GLY A 283 2.82 15.13 -10.27
N ASN A 284 1.50 15.17 -10.08
CA ASN A 284 0.85 15.36 -8.78
C ASN A 284 1.05 14.18 -7.81
N ARG A 285 1.55 13.05 -8.30
CA ARG A 285 1.89 11.85 -7.51
C ARG A 285 3.37 11.51 -7.53
N GLY A 286 4.24 12.48 -7.69
CA GLY A 286 5.68 12.23 -7.78
C GLY A 286 6.09 11.42 -9.00
N TYR A 287 5.38 11.61 -10.10
CA TYR A 287 5.60 10.89 -11.36
C TYR A 287 5.38 9.38 -11.26
N GLN A 288 4.41 8.98 -10.45
CA GLN A 288 3.91 7.61 -10.38
C GLN A 288 2.59 7.51 -11.16
N THR A 289 2.32 6.35 -11.72
CA THR A 289 0.98 6.03 -12.23
C THR A 289 -0.02 5.95 -11.08
N VAL A 290 -1.27 6.29 -11.36
CA VAL A 290 -2.33 6.14 -10.36
C VAL A 290 -2.64 4.67 -10.16
N PHE A 291 -2.58 4.19 -8.93
CA PHE A 291 -2.99 2.83 -8.58
C PHE A 291 -4.52 2.75 -8.57
N TRP A 292 -5.08 2.67 -9.79
CA TRP A 292 -6.53 2.71 -10.01
C TRP A 292 -7.13 1.30 -10.01
N ASN A 293 -8.30 1.16 -9.37
CA ASN A 293 -9.03 -0.10 -9.27
C ASN A 293 -10.48 0.09 -9.72
N ILE A 294 -11.03 -0.94 -10.38
CA ILE A 294 -12.45 -1.03 -10.75
C ILE A 294 -13.02 -2.39 -10.33
N SER A 295 -14.35 -2.45 -10.26
CA SER A 295 -15.06 -3.70 -9.96
C SER A 295 -16.06 -4.05 -11.05
N TYR A 296 -16.27 -5.35 -11.23
CA TYR A 296 -17.32 -5.95 -12.01
C TYR A 296 -18.23 -6.73 -11.08
N PHE A 297 -19.48 -6.85 -11.43
CA PHE A 297 -20.49 -7.50 -10.63
C PHE A 297 -21.25 -8.51 -11.46
N ASP A 298 -21.59 -9.69 -10.92
CA ASP A 298 -22.65 -10.52 -11.45
C ASP A 298 -24.03 -9.92 -11.15
N LYS A 299 -25.10 -10.48 -11.75
CA LYS A 299 -26.45 -9.92 -11.62
C LYS A 299 -26.93 -9.87 -10.17
N PRO A 300 -26.84 -10.96 -9.38
CA PRO A 300 -27.30 -10.94 -7.99
C PRO A 300 -26.53 -9.94 -7.11
N TYR A 301 -25.22 -9.79 -7.36
CA TYR A 301 -24.39 -8.83 -6.67
C TYR A 301 -24.80 -7.39 -7.00
N PHE A 302 -24.97 -7.11 -8.30
CA PHE A 302 -25.45 -5.83 -8.79
C PHE A 302 -26.80 -5.45 -8.17
N GLU A 303 -27.76 -6.36 -8.17
CA GLU A 303 -29.09 -6.14 -7.59
C GLU A 303 -29.02 -5.86 -6.09
N GLY A 304 -28.14 -6.57 -5.36
CA GLY A 304 -27.95 -6.36 -3.91
C GLY A 304 -27.28 -5.05 -3.56
N VAL A 305 -26.32 -4.58 -4.38
CA VAL A 305 -25.57 -3.34 -4.11
C VAL A 305 -26.27 -2.12 -4.68
N PHE A 306 -26.83 -2.21 -5.87
CA PHE A 306 -27.34 -1.06 -6.64
C PHE A 306 -28.85 -1.11 -6.96
N GLY A 307 -29.60 -2.08 -6.44
CA GLY A 307 -31.03 -2.24 -6.73
C GLY A 307 -31.88 -1.01 -6.39
N ASP A 308 -31.52 -0.31 -5.33
CA ASP A 308 -32.18 0.94 -4.88
C ASP A 308 -31.48 2.21 -5.34
N PHE A 309 -30.34 2.11 -6.03
CA PHE A 309 -29.59 3.26 -6.52
C PHE A 309 -30.40 4.05 -7.56
N LYS A 310 -30.29 5.39 -7.48
CA LYS A 310 -30.83 6.33 -8.48
C LYS A 310 -29.77 7.36 -8.83
N PHE A 311 -29.63 7.62 -10.11
CA PHE A 311 -28.86 8.76 -10.59
C PHE A 311 -29.52 10.09 -10.21
N PRO A 312 -28.83 11.24 -10.29
CA PRO A 312 -29.40 12.54 -9.92
C PRO A 312 -30.67 12.94 -10.69
N ASP A 313 -30.85 12.42 -11.90
CA ASP A 313 -32.06 12.59 -12.72
C ASP A 313 -33.22 11.66 -12.36
N GLY A 314 -33.02 10.79 -11.36
CA GLY A 314 -34.01 9.80 -10.90
C GLY A 314 -34.02 8.48 -11.68
N SER A 315 -33.24 8.35 -12.75
CA SER A 315 -33.10 7.12 -13.50
C SER A 315 -32.35 6.05 -12.69
N LYS A 316 -32.54 4.77 -13.05
CA LYS A 316 -31.87 3.65 -12.39
C LYS A 316 -30.80 3.02 -13.30
N PRO A 317 -29.79 2.33 -12.72
CA PRO A 317 -28.91 1.49 -13.49
C PRO A 317 -29.71 0.36 -14.19
N LYS A 318 -29.25 -0.03 -15.37
CA LYS A 318 -29.88 -1.08 -16.17
C LYS A 318 -28.91 -2.26 -16.31
N TRP A 319 -29.34 -3.43 -15.86
CA TRP A 319 -28.46 -4.61 -15.83
C TRP A 319 -28.02 -5.05 -17.23
N GLU A 320 -28.94 -5.08 -18.16
CA GLU A 320 -28.70 -5.61 -19.51
C GLU A 320 -27.59 -4.85 -20.22
N THR A 321 -27.63 -3.52 -20.17
CA THR A 321 -26.62 -2.66 -20.77
C THR A 321 -25.30 -2.69 -19.98
N LEU A 322 -25.37 -2.63 -18.66
CA LEU A 322 -24.18 -2.73 -17.80
C LEU A 322 -23.46 -4.07 -17.94
N SER A 323 -24.20 -5.18 -17.96
CA SER A 323 -23.63 -6.52 -18.15
C SER A 323 -22.85 -6.64 -19.46
N TRP A 324 -23.44 -6.11 -20.55
CA TRP A 324 -22.74 -6.05 -21.83
C TRP A 324 -21.48 -5.19 -21.74
N LEU A 325 -21.58 -4.00 -21.15
CA LEU A 325 -20.47 -3.07 -21.05
C LEU A 325 -19.30 -3.63 -20.22
N GLN A 326 -19.60 -4.29 -19.10
CA GLN A 326 -18.59 -4.96 -18.27
C GLN A 326 -17.85 -6.06 -19.07
N LYS A 327 -18.60 -6.94 -19.74
CA LYS A 327 -18.01 -8.00 -20.58
C LYS A 327 -17.22 -7.44 -21.76
N HIS A 328 -17.72 -6.38 -22.38
CA HIS A 328 -17.04 -5.74 -23.49
C HIS A 328 -15.75 -5.04 -23.06
N PHE A 329 -15.78 -4.35 -21.90
CA PHE A 329 -14.58 -3.71 -21.34
C PHE A 329 -13.48 -4.74 -21.02
N MET A 330 -13.81 -5.85 -20.35
CA MET A 330 -12.82 -6.89 -20.04
C MET A 330 -12.18 -7.46 -21.32
N LYS A 331 -13.00 -7.79 -22.34
CA LYS A 331 -12.48 -8.29 -23.62
C LYS A 331 -11.63 -7.26 -24.36
N TRP A 332 -12.06 -6.02 -24.36
CA TRP A 332 -11.30 -4.93 -24.95
C TRP A 332 -9.96 -4.70 -24.22
N PHE A 333 -9.99 -4.66 -22.89
CA PHE A 333 -8.79 -4.41 -22.08
C PHE A 333 -7.77 -5.56 -22.19
N ASN A 334 -8.25 -6.81 -22.23
CA ASN A 334 -7.38 -7.97 -22.46
C ASN A 334 -6.64 -7.86 -23.82
N LYS A 335 -7.35 -7.50 -24.89
CA LYS A 335 -6.73 -7.26 -26.20
C LYS A 335 -5.78 -6.06 -26.23
N GLU A 336 -6.09 -5.02 -25.49
CA GLU A 336 -5.24 -3.82 -25.41
C GLU A 336 -3.93 -4.11 -24.68
N ARG A 337 -3.97 -4.96 -23.64
CA ARG A 337 -2.79 -5.45 -22.90
C ARG A 337 -1.86 -6.34 -23.74
N GLU A 338 -2.34 -6.95 -24.80
CA GLU A 338 -1.48 -7.65 -25.76
C GLU A 338 -0.59 -6.69 -26.57
N LYS A 339 -1.01 -5.43 -26.70
CA LYS A 339 -0.29 -4.38 -27.46
C LYS A 339 0.62 -3.54 -26.58
N TYR A 340 0.21 -3.29 -25.34
CA TYR A 340 0.85 -2.35 -24.41
C TYR A 340 0.94 -2.93 -23.01
N ILE A 341 1.99 -2.58 -22.29
CA ILE A 341 2.09 -2.89 -20.86
C ILE A 341 1.18 -1.91 -20.11
N LEU A 342 -0.03 -2.34 -19.79
CA LEU A 342 -1.03 -1.59 -19.05
C LEU A 342 -1.22 -2.23 -17.67
N THR A 343 -0.78 -1.56 -16.63
CA THR A 343 -0.86 -2.05 -15.24
C THR A 343 -2.25 -1.78 -14.65
N PHE A 344 -2.88 -0.70 -15.04
CA PHE A 344 -4.16 -0.23 -14.49
C PHE A 344 -5.26 -0.14 -15.54
N PRO A 345 -6.52 -0.39 -15.15
CA PRO A 345 -6.99 -0.64 -13.78
C PRO A 345 -6.58 -2.02 -13.26
N VAL A 346 -6.44 -2.15 -11.92
CA VAL A 346 -6.56 -3.44 -11.26
C VAL A 346 -8.04 -3.78 -11.23
N GLU A 347 -8.38 -4.97 -11.72
CA GLU A 347 -9.75 -5.41 -11.91
C GLU A 347 -10.14 -6.41 -10.84
N THR A 348 -11.35 -6.28 -10.30
CA THR A 348 -11.92 -7.25 -9.35
C THR A 348 -13.30 -7.68 -9.85
N MET A 349 -13.48 -8.97 -10.14
CA MET A 349 -14.76 -9.59 -10.46
C MET A 349 -15.43 -10.06 -9.17
N ALA A 350 -16.53 -9.43 -8.79
CA ALA A 350 -17.32 -9.82 -7.63
C ALA A 350 -18.44 -10.79 -8.04
N LEU A 351 -18.41 -12.02 -7.49
CA LEU A 351 -19.36 -13.07 -7.76
C LEU A 351 -20.01 -13.55 -6.47
N LEU A 352 -21.34 -13.75 -6.50
CA LEU A 352 -22.07 -14.37 -5.40
C LEU A 352 -22.04 -15.89 -5.50
N THR A 353 -21.81 -16.51 -4.34
CA THR A 353 -21.93 -17.95 -4.14
C THR A 353 -23.21 -18.26 -3.37
N ASN A 354 -23.72 -19.49 -3.51
CA ASN A 354 -24.91 -19.94 -2.78
C ASN A 354 -24.63 -20.48 -1.37
N GLY A 355 -23.50 -20.10 -0.78
CA GLY A 355 -23.04 -20.62 0.51
C GLY A 355 -22.53 -22.07 0.48
N GLY A 356 -22.39 -22.64 -0.73
CA GLY A 356 -21.85 -23.98 -1.00
C GLY A 356 -20.74 -23.91 -2.05
N ASN A 357 -20.71 -24.88 -2.94
CA ASN A 357 -19.63 -25.05 -3.91
C ASN A 357 -19.92 -24.43 -5.27
N ASP A 358 -20.94 -23.59 -5.38
CA ASP A 358 -21.42 -23.12 -6.68
C ASP A 358 -21.76 -21.62 -6.68
N PHE A 359 -21.83 -21.06 -7.87
CA PHE A 359 -22.12 -19.65 -8.10
C PHE A 359 -23.62 -19.44 -8.34
N VAL A 360 -24.15 -18.30 -7.91
CA VAL A 360 -25.55 -17.95 -8.17
C VAL A 360 -25.76 -17.64 -9.64
N ASP A 361 -24.87 -16.88 -10.26
CA ASP A 361 -24.87 -16.56 -11.70
C ASP A 361 -23.84 -17.44 -12.43
N GLN A 362 -24.32 -18.54 -13.01
CA GLN A 362 -23.50 -19.50 -13.72
C GLN A 362 -22.90 -18.93 -15.02
N ASP A 363 -23.67 -18.11 -15.74
CA ASP A 363 -23.22 -17.50 -16.99
C ASP A 363 -22.07 -16.52 -16.73
N TYR A 364 -22.14 -15.77 -15.63
CA TYR A 364 -21.09 -14.84 -15.27
C TYR A 364 -19.83 -15.56 -14.73
N ALA A 365 -20.02 -16.66 -14.00
CA ALA A 365 -18.90 -17.50 -13.57
C ALA A 365 -18.19 -18.15 -14.77
N ASP A 366 -18.96 -18.61 -15.77
CA ASP A 366 -18.43 -19.17 -17.02
C ASP A 366 -17.69 -18.12 -17.86
N PHE A 367 -18.19 -16.89 -17.91
CA PHE A 367 -17.50 -15.76 -18.53
C PHE A 367 -16.19 -15.44 -17.81
N THR A 368 -16.18 -15.46 -16.49
CA THR A 368 -14.97 -15.24 -15.68
C THR A 368 -13.89 -16.29 -16.00
N ALA A 369 -14.26 -17.56 -16.06
CA ALA A 369 -13.36 -18.64 -16.45
C ALA A 369 -12.85 -18.50 -17.91
N GLU A 370 -13.69 -18.00 -18.83
CA GLU A 370 -13.32 -17.69 -20.21
C GLU A 370 -12.22 -16.61 -20.25
N MET A 371 -12.37 -15.53 -19.50
CA MET A 371 -11.39 -14.44 -19.47
C MET A 371 -10.02 -14.92 -19.00
N TRP A 372 -9.94 -15.75 -17.96
CA TRP A 372 -8.66 -16.36 -17.57
C TRP A 372 -8.10 -17.29 -18.66
N SER A 373 -8.95 -18.06 -19.34
CA SER A 373 -8.49 -18.95 -20.44
C SER A 373 -7.96 -18.17 -21.64
N GLU A 374 -8.41 -16.94 -21.82
CA GLU A 374 -7.88 -16.00 -22.82
C GLU A 374 -6.59 -15.29 -22.34
N GLY A 375 -6.11 -15.59 -21.12
CA GLY A 375 -4.88 -15.05 -20.55
C GLY A 375 -5.06 -13.70 -19.87
N HIS A 376 -6.29 -13.27 -19.60
CA HIS A 376 -6.54 -12.06 -18.84
C HIS A 376 -6.15 -12.25 -17.36
N SER A 377 -5.57 -11.21 -16.74
CA SER A 377 -5.16 -11.22 -15.33
C SER A 377 -6.00 -10.24 -14.53
N PHE A 378 -6.77 -10.75 -13.60
CA PHE A 378 -7.64 -9.97 -12.72
C PHE A 378 -7.89 -10.74 -11.41
N PHE A 379 -8.45 -10.08 -10.42
CA PHE A 379 -8.85 -10.72 -9.17
C PHE A 379 -10.32 -11.14 -9.20
N CYS A 380 -10.63 -12.21 -8.51
CA CYS A 380 -12.00 -12.64 -8.23
C CYS A 380 -12.28 -12.49 -6.73
N TYR A 381 -13.39 -11.87 -6.40
CA TYR A 381 -13.94 -11.78 -5.05
C TYR A 381 -15.19 -12.62 -4.94
N LEU A 382 -15.20 -13.56 -4.00
CA LEU A 382 -16.35 -14.43 -3.72
C LEU A 382 -16.99 -14.05 -2.37
N SER A 383 -18.30 -13.96 -2.37
CA SER A 383 -19.10 -13.75 -1.17
C SER A 383 -20.43 -14.51 -1.27
N ASP A 384 -20.98 -14.89 -0.13
CA ASP A 384 -22.33 -15.44 0.00
C ASP A 384 -23.39 -14.35 0.22
N SER A 385 -22.95 -13.09 0.35
CA SER A 385 -23.82 -11.92 0.55
C SER A 385 -23.32 -10.73 -0.25
N PRO A 386 -24.22 -9.93 -0.86
CA PRO A 386 -23.85 -8.66 -1.49
C PRO A 386 -23.46 -7.59 -0.47
N ASP A 387 -23.64 -7.83 0.85
CA ASP A 387 -23.31 -6.91 1.93
C ASP A 387 -21.79 -6.72 2.14
N SER A 388 -20.96 -7.44 1.41
CA SER A 388 -19.52 -7.26 1.46
C SER A 388 -18.93 -7.11 0.07
N LEU A 389 -17.95 -6.24 -0.07
CA LEU A 389 -17.25 -5.99 -1.32
C LEU A 389 -15.76 -5.89 -1.02
N SER A 390 -14.93 -6.49 -1.85
CA SER A 390 -13.50 -6.22 -1.82
C SER A 390 -13.21 -5.10 -2.81
N SER A 391 -12.56 -4.07 -2.32
CA SER A 391 -12.09 -2.97 -3.15
C SER A 391 -10.69 -2.56 -2.71
N CYS A 392 -9.95 -1.89 -3.59
CA CYS A 392 -8.55 -1.59 -3.34
C CYS A 392 -7.70 -2.86 -3.17
N CYS A 393 -6.54 -2.73 -2.59
CA CYS A 393 -5.54 -3.78 -2.39
C CYS A 393 -5.98 -4.89 -1.41
N ARG A 394 -7.10 -5.59 -1.63
CA ARG A 394 -7.63 -6.71 -0.81
C ARG A 394 -8.56 -6.30 0.35
N LEU A 395 -8.81 -5.01 0.53
CA LEU A 395 -9.66 -4.54 1.62
C LEU A 395 -11.08 -5.08 1.48
N ARG A 396 -11.52 -5.86 2.43
CA ARG A 396 -12.88 -6.37 2.55
C ARG A 396 -13.72 -5.41 3.40
N ASN A 397 -14.91 -5.08 2.92
CA ASN A 397 -15.91 -4.33 3.68
C ASN A 397 -17.05 -5.25 4.10
N SER A 398 -17.53 -5.02 5.30
CA SER A 398 -18.85 -5.50 5.70
C SER A 398 -19.77 -4.29 5.86
N LEU A 399 -20.82 -4.24 5.07
CA LEU A 399 -21.81 -3.17 5.13
C LEU A 399 -22.53 -3.15 6.47
N LYS A 400 -22.81 -4.33 7.05
CA LYS A 400 -23.44 -4.46 8.37
C LYS A 400 -22.59 -3.87 9.50
N ASP A 401 -21.27 -3.95 9.39
CA ASP A 401 -20.39 -3.36 10.40
C ASP A 401 -20.32 -1.82 10.29
N LEU A 402 -20.61 -1.28 9.12
CA LEU A 402 -20.70 0.15 8.86
C LEU A 402 -22.05 0.73 9.32
N ASP A 403 -23.14 -0.02 9.15
CA ASP A 403 -24.51 0.41 9.51
C ASP A 403 -24.70 0.45 11.05
N ASN A 404 -24.12 -0.48 11.79
CA ASN A 404 -24.16 -0.48 13.26
C ASN A 404 -23.39 0.70 13.91
N ALA A 405 -22.67 1.49 13.15
CA ALA A 405 -22.05 2.73 13.63
C ALA A 405 -23.00 3.94 13.63
N ASP A 406 -24.16 3.86 12.99
CA ASP A 406 -25.12 4.95 12.80
C ASP A 406 -26.44 4.72 13.58
N GLU A 407 -26.40 4.48 14.88
CA GLU A 407 -27.63 4.46 15.72
C GLU A 407 -28.28 5.84 15.96
N ASP A 408 -27.69 6.91 15.46
CA ASP A 408 -28.29 8.25 15.49
C ASP A 408 -29.07 8.56 14.21
N HIS A 409 -30.35 8.23 14.22
CA HIS A 409 -31.31 8.19 13.11
C HIS A 409 -31.68 9.52 12.45
N ASN A 410 -30.93 10.61 12.57
CA ASN A 410 -31.46 11.93 12.13
C ASN A 410 -30.82 12.58 10.89
N HIS A 411 -29.80 11.99 10.24
CA HIS A 411 -29.20 12.63 9.05
C HIS A 411 -28.87 11.71 7.87
N THR A 412 -29.24 10.44 7.89
CA THR A 412 -28.68 9.44 6.96
C THR A 412 -29.66 8.85 5.94
N THR A 413 -30.95 9.16 6.01
CA THR A 413 -31.96 8.59 5.10
C THR A 413 -31.75 8.92 3.64
N HIS A 414 -31.07 10.00 3.29
CA HIS A 414 -30.79 10.36 1.90
C HIS A 414 -29.56 9.65 1.31
N GLN A 415 -28.56 9.32 2.13
CA GLN A 415 -27.35 8.65 1.65
C GLN A 415 -27.56 7.15 1.40
N TYR A 416 -28.39 6.49 2.19
CA TYR A 416 -28.70 5.06 2.02
C TYR A 416 -29.61 4.77 0.86
N SER A 417 -30.55 5.66 0.57
CA SER A 417 -31.48 5.51 -0.57
C SER A 417 -30.82 5.67 -1.94
N MET A 418 -29.53 6.07 -1.98
CA MET A 418 -28.81 6.36 -3.22
C MET A 418 -27.64 5.40 -3.50
N GLY A 419 -27.57 4.25 -2.82
CA GLY A 419 -26.55 3.23 -3.11
C GLY A 419 -25.10 3.64 -2.83
N THR A 420 -24.87 4.81 -2.20
CA THR A 420 -23.54 5.36 -2.00
C THR A 420 -22.80 4.74 -0.82
N ALA A 421 -23.51 4.06 0.07
CA ALA A 421 -22.94 3.56 1.32
C ALA A 421 -22.00 2.35 1.14
N SER A 422 -22.27 1.52 0.13
CA SER A 422 -21.65 0.20 0.00
C SER A 422 -20.30 0.17 -0.69
N VAL A 423 -19.97 1.18 -1.51
CA VAL A 423 -18.74 1.18 -2.30
C VAL A 423 -17.63 2.01 -1.68
N SER A 424 -17.96 2.99 -0.82
CA SER A 424 -16.97 3.88 -0.25
C SER A 424 -16.34 3.31 1.03
N THR A 425 -15.03 3.14 0.99
CA THR A 425 -14.22 2.58 2.09
C THR A 425 -12.75 2.89 1.89
N GLY A 426 -11.89 2.31 2.72
CA GLY A 426 -10.44 2.42 2.58
C GLY A 426 -9.71 2.11 3.87
N SER A 427 -8.44 2.41 3.87
CA SER A 427 -7.60 2.41 5.07
C SER A 427 -6.98 3.78 5.26
N LYS A 428 -7.10 4.32 6.46
CA LYS A 428 -6.46 5.61 6.83
C LYS A 428 -4.98 5.43 7.10
N SER A 429 -4.61 4.29 7.67
CA SER A 429 -3.24 3.98 8.05
C SER A 429 -3.03 2.49 8.16
N VAL A 430 -1.83 2.04 7.84
CA VAL A 430 -1.39 0.66 8.02
C VAL A 430 -0.15 0.65 8.91
N MET A 431 -0.20 -0.15 9.96
CA MET A 431 0.96 -0.45 10.80
C MET A 431 1.10 -1.96 10.91
N SER A 432 2.24 -2.48 10.45
CA SER A 432 2.50 -3.92 10.40
C SER A 432 3.44 -4.37 11.51
N MET A 433 3.06 -5.44 12.20
CA MET A 433 3.92 -6.12 13.16
C MET A 433 4.79 -7.18 12.47
N ASN A 434 6.02 -7.33 12.95
CA ASN A 434 6.95 -8.38 12.55
C ASN A 434 6.68 -9.63 13.40
N LEU A 435 5.86 -10.56 12.90
CA LEU A 435 5.47 -11.77 13.63
C LEU A 435 6.64 -12.68 14.00
N PRO A 436 7.62 -12.96 13.09
CA PRO A 436 8.79 -13.77 13.44
C PRO A 436 9.52 -13.24 14.67
N ARG A 437 9.71 -11.93 14.78
CA ARG A 437 10.38 -11.32 15.93
C ARG A 437 9.57 -11.47 17.21
N LEU A 438 8.27 -11.16 17.17
CA LEU A 438 7.38 -11.29 18.32
C LEU A 438 7.29 -12.72 18.85
N VAL A 439 7.18 -13.70 17.94
CA VAL A 439 7.10 -15.12 18.32
C VAL A 439 8.43 -15.61 18.90
N GLN A 440 9.55 -15.17 18.35
CA GLN A 440 10.88 -15.50 18.89
C GLN A 440 11.12 -14.89 20.26
N ASP A 441 10.70 -13.64 20.50
CA ASP A 441 10.81 -12.98 21.79
C ASP A 441 9.91 -13.66 22.84
N ALA A 442 8.67 -14.00 22.48
CA ALA A 442 7.77 -14.76 23.33
C ALA A 442 8.34 -16.14 23.69
N ALA A 443 8.94 -16.83 22.73
CA ALA A 443 9.59 -18.13 22.96
C ALA A 443 10.82 -17.99 23.87
N ARG A 444 11.64 -16.98 23.69
CA ARG A 444 12.77 -16.68 24.60
C ARG A 444 12.27 -16.47 26.02
N SER A 445 11.25 -15.64 26.23
CA SER A 445 10.65 -15.41 27.55
C SER A 445 10.11 -16.69 28.16
N TYR A 446 9.45 -17.54 27.36
CA TYR A 446 8.95 -18.85 27.80
C TYR A 446 10.07 -19.78 28.29
N PHE A 447 11.19 -19.85 27.55
CA PHE A 447 12.33 -20.70 27.89
C PHE A 447 13.15 -20.10 29.06
N ASP A 448 13.35 -18.80 29.11
CA ASP A 448 14.04 -18.10 30.20
C ASP A 448 13.35 -18.31 31.56
N ASP A 449 12.02 -18.28 31.61
CA ASP A 449 11.24 -18.55 32.82
C ASP A 449 11.41 -20.01 33.31
N ARG A 450 12.03 -20.89 32.51
CA ARG A 450 12.33 -22.29 32.80
C ARG A 450 13.82 -22.57 32.93
N ASP A 451 14.63 -21.52 33.02
CA ASP A 451 16.11 -21.60 33.08
C ASP A 451 16.73 -22.33 31.84
N ILE A 452 16.08 -22.24 30.67
CA ILE A 452 16.54 -22.82 29.41
C ILE A 452 17.07 -21.71 28.50
N SER A 453 18.37 -21.75 28.18
CA SER A 453 19.00 -20.78 27.29
C SER A 453 18.63 -21.07 25.82
N VAL A 454 18.25 -20.02 25.08
CA VAL A 454 17.99 -20.04 23.63
C VAL A 454 19.14 -19.40 22.89
N GLU A 455 19.74 -20.13 21.94
CA GLU A 455 20.83 -19.62 21.12
C GLU A 455 20.30 -18.70 20.00
N ASP A 456 20.97 -17.57 19.80
CA ASP A 456 20.66 -16.65 18.72
C ASP A 456 20.86 -17.28 17.33
N GLY A 457 20.00 -16.93 16.38
CA GLY A 457 20.08 -17.38 14.99
C GLY A 457 19.74 -18.84 14.75
N LYS A 458 19.26 -19.57 15.76
CA LYS A 458 18.79 -20.97 15.62
C LYS A 458 17.31 -21.09 15.93
N ASN A 459 16.61 -21.97 15.20
CA ASN A 459 15.22 -22.30 15.52
C ASN A 459 15.11 -23.31 16.67
N VAL A 460 13.90 -23.54 17.17
CA VAL A 460 13.65 -24.42 18.31
C VAL A 460 14.10 -25.87 18.05
N PRO A 461 13.77 -26.49 16.89
CA PRO A 461 14.26 -27.85 16.57
C PRO A 461 15.78 -28.00 16.45
N GLU A 462 16.46 -27.02 15.85
CA GLU A 462 17.94 -27.07 15.69
C GLU A 462 18.66 -27.09 17.02
N GLN A 463 18.03 -26.58 18.07
CA GLN A 463 18.55 -26.57 19.44
C GLN A 463 18.13 -27.80 20.24
N GLY A 464 17.30 -28.67 19.66
CA GLY A 464 16.74 -29.83 20.36
C GLY A 464 15.78 -29.46 21.50
N LEU A 465 15.25 -28.24 21.48
CA LEU A 465 14.31 -27.75 22.48
C LEU A 465 12.91 -28.30 22.24
N THR A 466 12.18 -28.52 23.32
CA THR A 466 10.76 -28.89 23.31
C THR A 466 9.98 -27.95 24.21
N TYR A 467 8.71 -27.71 23.87
CA TYR A 467 7.86 -26.80 24.61
C TYR A 467 6.47 -27.41 24.86
N ASP A 468 5.82 -26.96 25.95
CA ASP A 468 4.38 -27.13 26.11
C ASP A 468 3.64 -26.13 25.22
N LYS A 469 2.83 -26.67 24.30
CA LYS A 469 2.16 -25.87 23.27
C LYS A 469 1.23 -24.83 23.89
N GLU A 470 0.39 -25.23 24.85
CA GLU A 470 -0.62 -24.32 25.43
C GLU A 470 0.03 -23.20 26.24
N GLU A 471 1.10 -23.53 26.98
CA GLU A 471 1.85 -22.55 27.75
C GLU A 471 2.60 -21.58 26.83
N LEU A 472 3.33 -22.04 25.81
CA LEU A 472 4.03 -21.17 24.86
C LEU A 472 3.04 -20.29 24.08
N TYR A 473 1.91 -20.85 23.64
CA TYR A 473 0.87 -20.09 22.95
C TYR A 473 0.26 -18.99 23.83
N LYS A 474 0.27 -19.14 25.14
CA LYS A 474 -0.12 -18.06 26.05
C LYS A 474 0.86 -16.89 26.02
N TYR A 475 2.19 -17.15 26.05
CA TYR A 475 3.20 -16.10 25.91
C TYR A 475 3.04 -15.36 24.58
N ILE A 476 2.87 -16.11 23.48
CA ILE A 476 2.65 -15.53 22.16
C ILE A 476 1.37 -14.65 22.15
N ARG A 477 0.26 -15.14 22.72
CA ARG A 477 -0.99 -14.34 22.80
C ARG A 477 -0.81 -13.07 23.63
N ASP A 478 -0.07 -13.13 24.72
CA ASP A 478 0.13 -11.97 25.60
C ASP A 478 0.95 -10.90 24.88
N ASP A 479 2.03 -11.25 24.17
CA ASP A 479 2.84 -10.32 23.39
C ASP A 479 2.08 -9.74 22.18
N ILE A 480 1.32 -10.58 21.47
CA ILE A 480 0.47 -10.14 20.34
C ILE A 480 -0.63 -9.17 20.83
N ARG A 481 -1.25 -9.46 21.97
CA ARG A 481 -2.28 -8.59 22.59
C ARG A 481 -1.69 -7.23 22.96
N GLU A 482 -0.53 -7.24 23.62
CA GLU A 482 0.15 -6.01 24.02
C GLU A 482 0.54 -5.17 22.79
N MET A 483 1.13 -5.79 21.77
CA MET A 483 1.53 -5.11 20.53
C MET A 483 0.31 -4.54 19.79
N THR A 484 -0.76 -5.31 19.66
CA THR A 484 -2.03 -4.87 19.04
C THR A 484 -2.60 -3.66 19.76
N SER A 485 -2.66 -3.70 21.10
CA SER A 485 -3.13 -2.56 21.91
C SER A 485 -2.27 -1.31 21.72
N ARG A 486 -0.95 -1.45 21.59
CA ARG A 486 -0.07 -0.31 21.26
C ARG A 486 -0.36 0.24 19.87
N ILE A 487 -0.48 -0.62 18.86
CA ILE A 487 -0.82 -0.23 17.48
C ILE A 487 -2.14 0.55 17.46
N HIS A 488 -3.18 0.09 18.15
CA HIS A 488 -4.46 0.80 18.21
C HIS A 488 -4.30 2.22 18.75
N LYS A 489 -3.51 2.43 19.79
CA LYS A 489 -3.25 3.76 20.35
C LYS A 489 -2.46 4.64 19.38
N TYR A 490 -1.45 4.10 18.70
CA TYR A 490 -0.67 4.82 17.69
C TYR A 490 -1.54 5.23 16.51
N GLN A 491 -2.37 4.32 16.02
CA GLN A 491 -3.28 4.57 14.91
C GLN A 491 -4.42 5.53 15.29
N THR A 492 -4.94 5.45 16.50
CA THR A 492 -5.92 6.44 17.02
C THR A 492 -5.30 7.84 17.05
N ALA A 493 -4.05 7.96 17.48
CA ALA A 493 -3.34 9.25 17.44
C ALA A 493 -3.13 9.75 16.00
N PHE A 494 -2.84 8.86 15.05
CA PHE A 494 -2.76 9.20 13.64
C PHE A 494 -4.12 9.62 13.06
N ASN A 495 -5.21 8.94 13.43
CA ASN A 495 -6.58 9.32 13.08
C ASN A 495 -6.93 10.75 13.53
N GLU A 496 -6.54 11.10 14.77
CA GLU A 496 -6.71 12.47 15.27
C GLU A 496 -5.82 13.49 14.52
N THR A 497 -4.66 13.06 14.03
CA THR A 497 -3.83 13.92 13.16
C THR A 497 -4.54 14.18 11.82
N ILE A 498 -5.11 13.16 11.18
CA ILE A 498 -5.91 13.34 9.95
C ILE A 498 -7.09 14.29 10.20
N LYS A 499 -7.79 14.17 11.35
CA LYS A 499 -8.88 15.07 11.72
C LYS A 499 -8.42 16.54 11.83
N ASP A 500 -7.22 16.79 12.32
CA ASP A 500 -6.68 18.16 12.38
C ASP A 500 -6.50 18.72 10.96
N PHE A 501 -5.96 17.95 10.01
CA PHE A 501 -5.82 18.35 8.61
C PHE A 501 -7.19 18.53 7.93
N LEU A 502 -8.14 17.66 8.22
CA LEU A 502 -9.51 17.74 7.70
C LEU A 502 -10.21 19.03 8.17
N LYS A 503 -10.12 19.35 9.47
CA LYS A 503 -10.66 20.59 10.04
C LYS A 503 -9.99 21.83 9.46
N ALA A 504 -8.72 21.74 9.08
CA ALA A 504 -7.99 22.82 8.42
C ALA A 504 -8.35 22.98 6.92
N GLY A 505 -9.25 22.14 6.38
CA GLY A 505 -9.65 22.18 4.98
C GLY A 505 -8.59 21.65 4.01
N MET A 506 -7.67 20.78 4.46
CA MET A 506 -6.54 20.28 3.66
C MET A 506 -6.82 18.92 2.99
N LEU A 507 -7.98 18.33 3.21
CA LEU A 507 -8.38 17.02 2.69
C LEU A 507 -9.73 17.15 1.97
N ASP A 508 -9.71 17.74 0.79
CA ASP A 508 -10.89 18.13 0.01
C ASP A 508 -11.78 16.94 -0.35
N VAL A 509 -11.21 15.77 -0.58
CA VAL A 509 -11.95 14.55 -0.96
C VAL A 509 -12.99 14.17 0.11
N TYR A 510 -12.66 14.33 1.40
CA TYR A 510 -13.60 14.10 2.49
C TYR A 510 -14.65 15.21 2.58
N ASN A 511 -14.20 16.47 2.51
CA ASN A 511 -15.09 17.64 2.59
C ASN A 511 -16.07 17.69 1.42
N ALA A 512 -15.70 17.15 0.26
CA ALA A 512 -16.54 17.05 -0.92
C ALA A 512 -17.54 15.90 -0.89
N GLY A 513 -17.45 14.98 0.09
CA GLY A 513 -18.40 13.88 0.26
C GLY A 513 -18.08 12.61 -0.54
N PHE A 514 -16.90 12.49 -1.15
CA PHE A 514 -16.50 11.29 -1.89
C PHE A 514 -16.23 10.09 -0.97
N ILE A 515 -15.88 10.34 0.26
CA ILE A 515 -15.68 9.36 1.31
C ILE A 515 -15.95 9.98 2.69
N ASP A 516 -16.52 9.20 3.60
CA ASP A 516 -16.58 9.53 5.02
C ASP A 516 -15.42 8.87 5.75
N MET A 517 -14.69 9.63 6.55
CA MET A 517 -13.54 9.15 7.32
C MET A 517 -13.90 7.96 8.24
N ARG A 518 -15.16 7.91 8.72
CA ARG A 518 -15.67 6.83 9.58
C ARG A 518 -15.83 5.49 8.84
N LYS A 519 -15.90 5.49 7.51
CA LYS A 519 -15.98 4.31 6.65
C LYS A 519 -14.60 3.71 6.30
N GLN A 520 -13.53 4.29 6.83
CA GLN A 520 -12.18 3.79 6.62
C GLN A 520 -11.60 3.16 7.87
N TYR A 521 -10.84 2.11 7.66
CA TYR A 521 -10.19 1.35 8.71
C TYR A 521 -8.82 1.91 9.11
N LEU A 522 -8.38 1.52 10.28
CA LEU A 522 -7.02 1.59 10.78
C LEU A 522 -6.50 0.16 10.78
N THR A 523 -5.61 -0.15 9.86
CA THR A 523 -5.25 -1.54 9.55
C THR A 523 -4.07 -2.01 10.39
N VAL A 524 -4.27 -3.12 11.13
CA VAL A 524 -3.21 -3.88 11.76
C VAL A 524 -2.67 -4.85 10.71
N GLY A 525 -1.50 -4.55 10.18
CA GLY A 525 -0.80 -5.40 9.22
C GLY A 525 -0.04 -6.52 9.92
N VAL A 526 0.04 -7.68 9.29
CA VAL A 526 0.86 -8.80 9.74
C VAL A 526 1.79 -9.27 8.64
N ASN A 527 2.99 -9.71 9.01
CA ASN A 527 4.01 -10.21 8.07
C ASN A 527 4.80 -11.34 8.71
N GLY A 528 5.11 -12.40 7.93
CA GLY A 528 6.01 -13.48 8.34
C GLY A 528 5.38 -14.57 9.20
N ILE A 529 4.08 -14.86 9.07
CA ILE A 529 3.44 -15.90 9.86
C ILE A 529 4.01 -17.30 9.58
N THR A 530 4.39 -17.58 8.33
CA THR A 530 5.08 -18.83 7.94
C THR A 530 6.42 -18.96 8.61
N ASP A 531 7.16 -17.86 8.65
CA ASP A 531 8.51 -17.81 9.19
C ASP A 531 8.49 -17.96 10.72
N ALA A 532 7.48 -17.41 11.37
CA ALA A 532 7.22 -17.60 12.80
C ALA A 532 6.88 -19.06 13.13
N ALA A 533 6.08 -19.73 12.29
CA ALA A 533 5.75 -21.14 12.46
C ALA A 533 6.99 -22.04 12.30
N GLU A 534 7.76 -21.80 11.23
CA GLU A 534 8.99 -22.56 10.96
C GLU A 534 10.05 -22.41 12.07
N PHE A 535 10.13 -21.25 12.72
CA PHE A 535 10.98 -21.06 13.89
C PHE A 535 10.64 -22.05 15.01
N LEU A 536 9.35 -22.28 15.26
CA LEU A 536 8.89 -23.25 16.25
C LEU A 536 8.97 -24.71 15.79
N GLY A 537 9.34 -24.96 14.53
CA GLY A 537 9.36 -26.29 13.93
C GLY A 537 8.01 -26.75 13.38
N ILE A 538 7.03 -25.86 13.29
CA ILE A 538 5.70 -26.17 12.77
C ILE A 538 5.78 -26.19 11.23
N LYS A 539 5.35 -27.31 10.65
CA LYS A 539 5.35 -27.47 9.20
C LYS A 539 4.23 -26.64 8.57
N VAL A 540 4.61 -25.69 7.71
CA VAL A 540 3.67 -24.90 6.91
C VAL A 540 2.92 -25.80 5.92
N GLY A 541 1.61 -25.80 5.97
CA GLY A 541 0.75 -26.62 5.13
C GLY A 541 -0.67 -26.74 5.69
N PRO A 542 -1.62 -27.34 4.93
CA PRO A 542 -3.00 -27.50 5.39
C PRO A 542 -3.08 -28.67 6.41
N ASN A 543 -2.57 -28.42 7.60
CA ASN A 543 -2.57 -29.35 8.72
C ASN A 543 -3.08 -28.67 10.01
N GLU A 544 -3.48 -29.45 10.97
CA GLU A 544 -4.11 -28.97 12.20
C GLU A 544 -3.15 -28.11 13.05
N GLU A 545 -1.91 -28.52 13.20
CA GLU A 545 -0.92 -27.83 14.01
C GLU A 545 -0.67 -26.39 13.48
N TYR A 546 -0.47 -26.26 12.16
CA TYR A 546 -0.29 -24.94 11.55
C TYR A 546 -1.55 -24.08 11.64
N ARG A 547 -2.74 -24.67 11.44
CA ARG A 547 -4.02 -23.98 11.59
C ARG A 547 -4.21 -23.44 13.00
N GLU A 548 -3.93 -24.25 14.03
CA GLU A 548 -4.02 -23.83 15.43
C GLU A 548 -3.04 -22.68 15.73
N PHE A 549 -1.80 -22.77 15.24
CA PHE A 549 -0.82 -21.69 15.40
C PHE A 549 -1.29 -20.39 14.74
N VAL A 550 -1.74 -20.44 13.50
CA VAL A 550 -2.25 -19.27 12.76
C VAL A 550 -3.43 -18.66 13.48
N ASN A 551 -4.40 -19.48 13.88
CA ASN A 551 -5.60 -19.01 14.56
C ASN A 551 -5.28 -18.42 15.93
N ASN A 552 -4.34 -19.00 16.69
CA ASN A 552 -3.89 -18.45 17.97
C ASN A 552 -3.43 -16.98 17.86
N ILE A 553 -2.75 -16.61 16.79
CA ILE A 553 -2.27 -15.25 16.54
C ILE A 553 -3.40 -14.36 15.99
N LEU A 554 -4.05 -14.77 14.91
CA LEU A 554 -5.02 -13.91 14.20
C LEU A 554 -6.30 -13.70 15.00
N GLU A 555 -6.78 -14.71 15.74
CA GLU A 555 -7.92 -14.56 16.63
C GLU A 555 -7.64 -13.58 17.76
N THR A 556 -6.42 -13.61 18.32
CA THR A 556 -6.00 -12.66 19.36
C THR A 556 -6.07 -11.23 18.85
N ILE A 557 -5.53 -10.95 17.66
CA ILE A 557 -5.60 -9.62 17.05
C ILE A 557 -7.07 -9.22 16.80
N ASN A 558 -7.90 -10.14 16.28
CA ASN A 558 -9.29 -9.85 15.95
C ASN A 558 -10.13 -9.54 17.21
N ILE A 559 -9.88 -10.23 18.32
CA ILE A 559 -10.51 -9.95 19.63
C ILE A 559 -10.18 -8.53 20.10
N GLU A 560 -8.90 -8.14 20.04
CA GLU A 560 -8.48 -6.78 20.43
C GLU A 560 -9.03 -5.71 19.46
N ASN A 561 -9.08 -5.96 18.16
CA ASN A 561 -9.72 -5.06 17.19
C ASN A 561 -11.18 -4.77 17.55
N ARG A 562 -11.95 -5.80 17.89
CA ARG A 562 -13.37 -5.65 18.28
C ARG A 562 -13.53 -4.92 19.60
N LYS A 563 -12.67 -5.19 20.57
CA LYS A 563 -12.68 -4.58 21.90
C LYS A 563 -12.41 -3.08 21.86
N ASP A 564 -11.45 -2.65 21.02
CA ASP A 564 -11.00 -1.26 20.96
C ASP A 564 -11.73 -0.45 19.87
N LYS A 565 -12.64 -1.07 19.10
CA LYS A 565 -13.44 -0.41 18.06
C LYS A 565 -14.28 0.71 18.64
N THR A 566 -14.24 1.86 17.97
CA THR A 566 -15.10 3.02 18.24
C THR A 566 -15.76 3.51 16.96
N ARG A 567 -16.73 4.41 17.06
CA ARG A 567 -17.36 5.06 15.88
C ARG A 567 -16.32 5.72 14.94
N ASP A 568 -15.27 6.32 15.50
CA ASP A 568 -14.25 7.07 14.75
C ASP A 568 -13.04 6.22 14.35
N CYS A 569 -12.85 5.08 15.01
CA CYS A 569 -11.72 4.18 14.82
C CYS A 569 -12.21 2.74 14.66
N MET A 570 -12.31 2.29 13.43
CA MET A 570 -12.53 0.88 13.09
C MET A 570 -11.17 0.24 12.80
N PHE A 571 -10.91 -0.90 13.43
CA PHE A 571 -9.68 -1.67 13.21
C PHE A 571 -9.99 -2.92 12.40
N ASN A 572 -9.05 -3.33 11.56
CA ASN A 572 -9.07 -4.59 10.82
C ASN A 572 -7.68 -5.20 10.74
N THR A 573 -7.59 -6.47 10.38
CA THR A 573 -6.33 -7.21 10.23
C THR A 573 -6.12 -7.61 8.78
N GLU A 574 -4.94 -7.35 8.24
CA GLU A 574 -4.63 -7.59 6.84
C GLU A 574 -3.22 -8.19 6.66
N PHE A 575 -3.10 -9.16 5.76
CA PHE A 575 -1.82 -9.47 5.13
C PHE A 575 -1.52 -8.41 4.08
N VAL A 576 -0.78 -7.39 4.50
CA VAL A 576 -0.45 -6.27 3.62
C VAL A 576 0.50 -6.75 2.52
N PRO A 577 0.20 -6.47 1.25
CA PRO A 577 1.08 -6.80 0.14
C PRO A 577 2.29 -5.85 0.13
N ALA A 578 3.30 -6.16 0.93
CA ALA A 578 4.47 -5.31 1.13
C ALA A 578 5.76 -6.14 1.00
N GLU A 579 6.08 -6.56 -0.21
CA GLU A 579 7.28 -7.36 -0.51
C GLU A 579 8.57 -6.67 -0.05
N ASN A 580 8.63 -5.34 -0.18
CA ASN A 580 9.76 -4.55 0.32
C ASN A 580 9.89 -4.61 1.85
N LEU A 581 8.78 -4.62 2.59
CA LEU A 581 8.79 -4.80 4.04
C LEU A 581 9.25 -6.21 4.40
N ALA A 582 8.75 -7.22 3.68
CA ALA A 582 9.13 -8.61 3.88
C ALA A 582 10.65 -8.83 3.74
N ALA A 583 11.25 -8.22 2.71
CA ALA A 583 12.70 -8.25 2.51
C ALA A 583 13.47 -7.45 3.59
N LYS A 584 12.92 -6.32 4.05
CA LYS A 584 13.52 -5.52 5.13
C LYS A 584 13.47 -6.26 6.45
N ASN A 585 12.32 -6.81 6.84
CA ASN A 585 12.17 -7.57 8.09
C ASN A 585 13.16 -8.72 8.14
N TYR A 586 13.26 -9.51 7.07
CA TYR A 586 14.23 -10.59 6.97
C TYR A 586 15.67 -10.11 7.23
N LYS A 587 16.11 -9.02 6.57
CA LYS A 587 17.46 -8.47 6.71
C LYS A 587 17.72 -7.88 8.10
N TRP A 588 16.73 -7.20 8.69
CA TRP A 588 16.84 -6.66 10.03
C TRP A 588 16.96 -7.76 11.07
N ASP A 589 16.10 -8.78 10.97
CA ASP A 589 16.12 -9.91 11.90
C ASP A 589 17.41 -10.70 11.82
N GLN A 590 17.90 -10.98 10.60
CA GLN A 590 19.21 -11.62 10.39
C GLN A 590 20.36 -10.80 11.02
N LYS A 591 20.33 -9.48 10.85
CA LYS A 591 21.37 -8.59 11.40
C LYS A 591 21.31 -8.52 12.94
N ASP A 592 20.11 -8.57 13.49
CA ASP A 592 19.87 -8.42 14.94
C ASP A 592 19.96 -9.76 15.70
N GLY A 593 20.37 -10.86 15.01
CA GLY A 593 20.59 -12.17 15.62
C GLY A 593 19.34 -13.03 15.79
N TYR A 594 18.21 -12.64 15.19
CA TYR A 594 17.03 -13.51 15.12
C TYR A 594 17.24 -14.62 14.09
N TRP A 595 16.58 -15.74 14.30
CA TRP A 595 16.54 -16.80 13.31
C TRP A 595 15.76 -16.34 12.07
N VAL A 596 16.30 -16.64 10.90
CA VAL A 596 15.66 -16.46 9.60
C VAL A 596 15.84 -17.74 8.77
N SER A 597 14.87 -18.07 7.95
CA SER A 597 14.98 -19.25 7.08
C SER A 597 16.19 -19.13 6.15
N PRO A 598 17.11 -20.11 6.14
CA PRO A 598 18.34 -20.04 5.33
C PRO A 598 18.08 -20.15 3.82
N ASN A 599 16.91 -20.63 3.43
CA ASN A 599 16.54 -20.91 2.04
C ASN A 599 15.79 -19.75 1.36
N ARG A 600 15.62 -18.62 2.07
CA ARG A 600 14.89 -17.45 1.60
C ARG A 600 15.66 -16.17 1.88
N ASN A 601 15.20 -15.07 1.31
CA ASN A 601 15.76 -13.73 1.53
C ASN A 601 14.68 -12.68 1.86
N LEU A 602 13.45 -13.15 2.07
CA LEU A 602 12.30 -12.32 2.45
C LEU A 602 11.29 -13.17 3.23
N TYR A 603 10.48 -12.53 4.06
CA TYR A 603 9.37 -13.14 4.78
C TYR A 603 8.12 -13.26 3.88
N SER A 604 7.22 -14.16 4.25
CA SER A 604 5.95 -14.30 3.51
C SER A 604 4.89 -13.29 4.00
N SER A 605 4.14 -12.72 3.05
CA SER A 605 2.91 -11.97 3.29
C SER A 605 1.66 -12.81 3.01
N TYR A 606 1.77 -14.13 3.11
CA TYR A 606 0.70 -15.11 2.84
C TYR A 606 0.72 -16.22 3.90
N PHE A 607 -0.28 -17.11 3.88
CA PHE A 607 -0.30 -18.33 4.70
C PHE A 607 0.68 -19.42 4.22
N TYR A 608 1.37 -19.17 3.14
CA TYR A 608 2.36 -20.06 2.55
C TYR A 608 3.48 -19.24 1.91
N ASN A 609 4.60 -19.85 1.64
CA ASN A 609 5.63 -19.20 0.84
C ASN A 609 5.25 -19.30 -0.66
N PRO A 610 5.09 -18.18 -1.39
CA PRO A 610 4.74 -18.20 -2.81
C PRO A 610 5.73 -19.00 -3.67
N GLU A 611 7.01 -19.00 -3.31
CA GLU A 611 8.08 -19.73 -3.99
C GLU A 611 8.11 -21.23 -3.65
N ASP A 612 7.34 -21.68 -2.65
CA ASP A 612 7.29 -23.09 -2.26
C ASP A 612 6.54 -23.92 -3.32
N THR A 613 7.29 -24.78 -3.99
CA THR A 613 6.79 -25.73 -5.00
C THR A 613 6.31 -27.04 -4.40
N SER A 614 6.52 -27.30 -3.11
CA SER A 614 6.06 -28.50 -2.43
C SER A 614 4.55 -28.51 -2.19
N LEU A 615 3.93 -27.30 -2.13
CA LEU A 615 2.50 -27.14 -1.99
C LEU A 615 1.82 -27.02 -3.36
N SER A 616 0.86 -27.88 -3.62
CA SER A 616 0.02 -27.79 -4.82
C SER A 616 -0.90 -26.57 -4.77
N VAL A 617 -1.44 -26.17 -5.92
CA VAL A 617 -2.43 -25.06 -6.02
C VAL A 617 -3.64 -25.34 -5.13
N LEU A 618 -4.09 -26.58 -5.06
CA LEU A 618 -5.23 -26.98 -4.22
C LEU A 618 -4.94 -26.81 -2.72
N GLN A 619 -3.73 -27.20 -2.28
CA GLN A 619 -3.30 -26.97 -0.90
C GLN A 619 -3.14 -25.48 -0.56
N LYS A 620 -2.68 -24.65 -1.52
CA LYS A 620 -2.64 -23.20 -1.36
C LYS A 620 -4.05 -22.59 -1.26
N MET A 621 -5.03 -23.13 -2.00
CA MET A 621 -6.44 -22.74 -1.86
C MET A 621 -7.00 -23.13 -0.49
N GLU A 622 -6.69 -24.30 0.02
CA GLU A 622 -7.08 -24.74 1.36
C GLU A 622 -6.52 -23.82 2.44
N LEU A 623 -5.21 -23.48 2.35
CA LEU A 623 -4.56 -22.50 3.24
C LEU A 623 -5.14 -21.09 3.13
N HIS A 624 -5.83 -20.77 2.05
CA HIS A 624 -6.51 -19.48 1.86
C HIS A 624 -8.03 -19.61 2.02
N GLY A 625 -8.49 -20.73 2.52
CA GLY A 625 -9.89 -21.01 2.79
C GLY A 625 -10.36 -20.44 4.13
N ASN A 626 -11.66 -20.64 4.40
CA ASN A 626 -12.37 -20.09 5.55
C ASN A 626 -11.66 -20.37 6.90
N GLU A 627 -11.04 -21.55 7.05
CA GLU A 627 -10.39 -21.94 8.30
C GLU A 627 -9.19 -21.06 8.68
N TYR A 628 -8.59 -20.39 7.69
CA TYR A 628 -7.43 -19.52 7.86
C TYR A 628 -7.80 -18.04 7.73
N VAL A 629 -8.63 -17.67 6.72
CA VAL A 629 -8.91 -16.24 6.44
C VAL A 629 -10.00 -15.63 7.31
N LYS A 630 -10.71 -16.40 8.12
CA LYS A 630 -11.87 -15.95 8.92
C LYS A 630 -11.55 -14.79 9.89
N TYR A 631 -10.29 -14.66 10.31
CA TYR A 631 -9.83 -13.58 11.20
C TYR A 631 -9.14 -12.42 10.46
N LEU A 632 -8.97 -12.52 9.13
CA LEU A 632 -8.42 -11.46 8.29
C LEU A 632 -9.57 -10.63 7.69
N ASP A 633 -10.20 -9.82 8.53
CA ASP A 633 -11.30 -8.95 8.13
C ASP A 633 -10.87 -7.76 7.25
N GLY A 634 -9.59 -7.41 7.26
CA GLY A 634 -8.97 -6.47 6.32
C GLY A 634 -8.57 -7.11 4.99
N GLY A 635 -8.54 -8.43 4.92
CA GLY A 635 -8.34 -9.19 3.70
C GLY A 635 -6.95 -9.78 3.52
N SER A 636 -6.88 -10.67 2.56
CA SER A 636 -5.66 -11.22 1.98
C SER A 636 -5.96 -11.71 0.57
N ALA A 637 -4.95 -11.89 -0.29
CA ALA A 637 -5.15 -12.40 -1.65
C ALA A 637 -4.39 -13.71 -1.84
N LEU A 638 -5.05 -14.68 -2.46
CA LEU A 638 -4.40 -15.87 -3.00
C LEU A 638 -3.86 -15.56 -4.40
N HIS A 639 -2.55 -15.63 -4.56
CA HIS A 639 -1.89 -15.64 -5.86
C HIS A 639 -1.59 -17.08 -6.26
N ALA A 640 -2.49 -17.70 -7.02
CA ALA A 640 -2.31 -19.05 -7.53
C ALA A 640 -1.43 -19.02 -8.80
N ASN A 641 -0.13 -19.23 -8.62
CA ASN A 641 0.82 -19.29 -9.74
C ASN A 641 0.68 -20.62 -10.46
N LEU A 642 0.25 -20.58 -11.71
CA LEU A 642 0.09 -21.74 -12.58
C LEU A 642 1.29 -21.89 -13.51
N HIS A 643 1.69 -23.14 -13.79
CA HIS A 643 2.82 -23.41 -14.67
C HIS A 643 2.46 -23.38 -16.16
N GLU A 644 1.16 -23.49 -16.46
CA GLU A 644 0.63 -23.53 -17.83
C GLU A 644 -0.72 -22.82 -17.93
N HIS A 645 -1.09 -22.42 -19.15
CA HIS A 645 -2.41 -21.89 -19.45
C HIS A 645 -3.45 -23.02 -19.44
N LEU A 646 -4.52 -22.83 -18.68
CA LEU A 646 -5.60 -23.80 -18.55
C LEU A 646 -6.75 -23.49 -19.53
N SER A 647 -7.56 -24.50 -19.82
CA SER A 647 -8.81 -24.33 -20.54
C SER A 647 -9.88 -23.67 -19.67
N LYS A 648 -10.92 -23.08 -20.30
CA LYS A 648 -12.10 -22.52 -19.62
C LYS A 648 -12.68 -23.51 -18.59
N ALA A 649 -12.83 -24.79 -18.97
CA ALA A 649 -13.39 -25.81 -18.08
C ALA A 649 -12.51 -26.06 -16.84
N GLN A 650 -11.19 -26.06 -16.99
CA GLN A 650 -10.25 -26.21 -15.87
C GLN A 650 -10.26 -25.01 -14.94
N TYR A 651 -10.27 -23.78 -15.47
CA TYR A 651 -10.45 -22.57 -14.64
C TYR A 651 -11.78 -22.59 -13.89
N ARG A 652 -12.87 -23.03 -14.55
CA ARG A 652 -14.17 -23.15 -13.90
C ARG A 652 -14.15 -24.16 -12.74
N GLN A 653 -13.44 -25.28 -12.90
CA GLN A 653 -13.22 -26.24 -11.81
C GLN A 653 -12.41 -25.63 -10.66
N LEU A 654 -11.33 -24.89 -10.95
CA LEU A 654 -10.56 -24.20 -9.90
C LEU A 654 -11.38 -23.14 -9.16
N MET A 655 -12.26 -22.42 -9.85
CA MET A 655 -13.21 -21.49 -9.22
C MET A 655 -14.16 -22.22 -8.26
N ASN A 656 -14.66 -23.39 -8.63
CA ASN A 656 -15.50 -24.21 -7.76
C ASN A 656 -14.73 -24.70 -6.53
N VAL A 657 -13.47 -25.09 -6.69
CA VAL A 657 -12.60 -25.47 -5.57
C VAL A 657 -12.36 -24.27 -4.65
N ALA A 658 -12.12 -23.07 -5.21
CA ALA A 658 -11.98 -21.85 -4.43
C ALA A 658 -13.25 -21.54 -3.62
N ALA A 659 -14.42 -21.64 -4.23
CA ALA A 659 -15.70 -21.45 -3.55
C ALA A 659 -15.92 -22.50 -2.44
N ALA A 660 -15.61 -23.77 -2.71
CA ALA A 660 -15.75 -24.87 -1.76
C ALA A 660 -14.86 -24.70 -0.51
N ASN A 661 -13.67 -24.15 -0.67
CA ASN A 661 -12.76 -23.85 0.44
C ASN A 661 -13.09 -22.52 1.14
N GLY A 662 -13.96 -21.69 0.58
CA GLY A 662 -14.25 -20.36 1.10
C GLY A 662 -13.12 -19.36 0.82
N CYS A 663 -12.35 -19.55 -0.27
CA CYS A 663 -11.42 -18.56 -0.76
C CYS A 663 -12.18 -17.31 -1.21
N ASN A 664 -11.99 -16.19 -0.54
CA ASN A 664 -12.78 -14.99 -0.80
C ASN A 664 -12.15 -14.00 -1.78
N TYR A 665 -10.80 -14.03 -1.96
CA TYR A 665 -10.11 -13.12 -2.87
C TYR A 665 -8.89 -13.80 -3.49
N PHE A 666 -8.88 -14.00 -4.80
CA PHE A 666 -7.82 -14.73 -5.47
C PHE A 666 -7.63 -14.29 -6.92
N THR A 667 -6.47 -14.66 -7.46
CA THR A 667 -6.16 -14.57 -8.89
C THR A 667 -5.37 -15.77 -9.36
N PHE A 668 -5.47 -16.10 -10.65
CA PHE A 668 -4.63 -17.07 -11.31
C PHE A 668 -3.57 -16.34 -12.14
N ASN A 669 -2.32 -16.54 -11.79
CA ASN A 669 -1.19 -15.99 -12.51
C ASN A 669 -0.56 -17.04 -13.43
N VAL A 670 -0.33 -16.66 -14.67
CA VAL A 670 0.33 -17.51 -15.67
C VAL A 670 1.53 -16.78 -16.23
N LYS A 671 2.60 -17.50 -16.56
CA LYS A 671 3.78 -16.91 -17.19
C LYS A 671 3.46 -16.52 -18.62
N ASN A 672 3.79 -15.28 -18.96
CA ASN A 672 3.75 -14.76 -20.33
C ASN A 672 5.16 -14.34 -20.76
N THR A 673 5.43 -14.40 -22.08
CA THR A 673 6.64 -13.82 -22.66
C THR A 673 6.38 -12.37 -23.04
N VAL A 674 7.22 -11.45 -22.59
CA VAL A 674 7.11 -10.02 -22.87
C VAL A 674 8.32 -9.56 -23.66
N CYS A 675 8.10 -8.83 -24.75
CA CYS A 675 9.16 -8.14 -25.47
C CYS A 675 9.55 -6.87 -24.74
N ASN A 676 10.82 -6.74 -24.35
CA ASN A 676 11.31 -5.56 -23.64
C ASN A 676 11.39 -4.29 -24.54
N ASP A 677 11.43 -4.46 -25.86
CA ASP A 677 11.58 -3.34 -26.78
C ASP A 677 10.23 -2.70 -27.18
N CYS A 678 9.21 -3.54 -27.49
CA CYS A 678 7.93 -3.04 -27.97
C CYS A 678 6.74 -3.30 -27.04
N GLY A 679 6.96 -4.04 -25.93
CA GLY A 679 5.90 -4.38 -24.96
C GLY A 679 4.94 -5.49 -25.40
N TYR A 680 5.17 -6.14 -26.55
CA TYR A 680 4.34 -7.25 -27.02
C TYR A 680 4.33 -8.39 -26.00
N ILE A 681 3.15 -8.91 -25.70
CA ILE A 681 2.93 -9.99 -24.72
C ILE A 681 2.39 -11.22 -25.43
N SER A 682 3.01 -12.37 -25.20
CA SER A 682 2.58 -13.67 -25.74
C SER A 682 2.32 -14.68 -24.62
N LYS A 683 1.25 -15.46 -24.75
CA LYS A 683 0.96 -16.63 -23.90
C LYS A 683 1.94 -17.79 -24.10
N HIS A 684 2.66 -17.77 -25.22
CA HIS A 684 3.64 -18.81 -25.56
C HIS A 684 5.05 -18.29 -25.29
N THR A 685 5.96 -19.17 -24.93
CA THR A 685 7.38 -18.87 -24.87
C THR A 685 7.87 -18.58 -26.29
N LEU A 686 8.36 -17.36 -26.51
CA LEU A 686 8.91 -16.94 -27.81
C LEU A 686 10.38 -16.55 -27.62
N ASP A 687 11.24 -17.04 -28.51
CA ASP A 687 12.67 -16.69 -28.52
C ASP A 687 12.91 -15.34 -29.23
N LYS A 688 11.97 -14.90 -30.06
CA LYS A 688 12.04 -13.63 -30.81
C LYS A 688 10.66 -12.97 -30.83
N CYS A 689 10.67 -11.64 -30.75
CA CYS A 689 9.46 -10.83 -30.92
C CYS A 689 8.96 -10.92 -32.37
N PRO A 690 7.62 -11.08 -32.59
CA PRO A 690 7.05 -11.06 -33.93
C PRO A 690 6.96 -9.67 -34.57
N HIS A 691 7.20 -8.60 -33.79
CA HIS A 691 7.16 -7.19 -34.22
C HIS A 691 8.52 -6.59 -34.50
#